data_25336f684a3f7033a36692e352b1dbc4
#
_entry.id   25336f684a3f7033a36692e352b1dbc4
#
_cell.length_a   1.000
_cell.length_b   1.000
_cell.length_c   1.000
_cell.angle_alpha   90.00
_cell.angle_beta   90.00
_cell.angle_gamma   90.00
#
_symmetry.space_group_name_H-M   'P 1'
#
loop_
_entity.id
_entity.type
_entity.pdbx_description
1 polymer ?
#
loop_
_entity_poly.entity_id
_entity_poly.type
_entity_poly.pdbx_seq_one_letter_code
_entity_poly.pdbx_strand_id
1 'polypeptide(L)'
;MSESKYIEIRGARQHNLKNVDINIPKNSLTVITGLSGSGKSSLAFDTIYAEGQRRYVESLSSYARQFLDLQNKPDVDSIEGLSPAISIEQKTTSHNPRSTVGTVTEIYDYMRLLWARAGTPYSPATGLPIEAQSVSQMVDKILAMPEGTKLILLAPIARGKKGEFKKEFAELQKKGFQRVNIDDEIYNIEELPELNKNQKHDIEVVVDRIIIKQGIESRVSQSVETALKLSDGLLYVENMADKKRQTFSSKFACPVSGFTIEEIEPRLFSFNNPQGACPCCGGLGASLYMDPELVVPNENLSLSGGAIAPWSVSSHSMFYRQTLDSLCEYLEISNKTPWKDLPAYAQETILYGSGNKCVPMVYSRFVTDKPFEGVIPNMERRFLETDSAASREELAHYQSAAPCECCHGKRLKPEALAVKICGKDIIEASDMSIKQALNWFSGVEAQLTPQKQEIAHKIIKEIVERLRFLNNVGLDYLTMSRQSGTLSGGEAQRIRLASQIGSGLTGVMYVLDEPSIGLHQRDNDKLLATLTRLRDIGNTVIVVEHDEDAMRAADFLVDMGPGAGSNGGNVVAAGTVAEVLKNKNSLTAQYLNGEKYIAVPSIRRKGNGKFLELTGAKTNNLKNVDLKIPLGTFTCVTGISGGGKSSLILETLCKAIDKELNGSRIPTGKYDKLIGLRYIDKVIDIDQSPIGRTPRSNPATYTGVFTNIRDWFAGLPEAKARGYTSGRFSFNVAGGRCEACKGDGVMKIEMNFLPDVYVPCDSCHGSRYNRETLQVKFKDKSIADVLDMTIDDAYYFFENIPAIKNKLDLLRRVGLGYIHLGQSAPTLSGGEAQRIKLSKELSKKATGKTLYILDEPTTGLHFEDIKKLLQVLQMLVEQGNTVVVIEHNLDVIKTADYIVDIGPEGGDGGGEIIAADTPEEIVKVARSYTGKYLKGKL
;
A
#
# COMPACT_ATOMS: atom_id res chain seq x y z
N MET A 1 4.31 7.49 46.38
CA MET A 1 5.43 6.81 45.79
C MET A 1 6.04 7.74 44.75
N SER A 2 7.33 8.10 44.84
CA SER A 2 7.96 8.90 43.78
C SER A 2 7.95 8.06 42.50
N GLU A 3 7.39 8.56 41.41
CA GLU A 3 7.46 7.89 40.12
C GLU A 3 8.92 7.62 39.78
N SER A 4 9.25 6.36 39.46
CA SER A 4 10.59 6.00 39.00
C SER A 4 10.95 6.82 37.75
N LYS A 5 12.09 7.47 37.76
CA LYS A 5 12.62 8.24 36.61
C LYS A 5 13.13 7.33 35.47
N TYR A 6 13.21 6.03 35.72
CA TYR A 6 13.77 5.06 34.81
C TYR A 6 12.80 3.91 34.56
N ILE A 7 12.90 3.32 33.40
CA ILE A 7 12.45 1.96 33.12
C ILE A 7 13.59 1.04 33.49
N GLU A 8 13.40 0.23 34.52
CA GLU A 8 14.43 -0.64 35.08
C GLU A 8 14.18 -2.07 34.61
N ILE A 9 15.10 -2.62 33.83
CA ILE A 9 15.06 -3.96 33.28
C ILE A 9 16.13 -4.79 33.96
N ARG A 10 15.79 -5.98 34.43
CA ARG A 10 16.70 -6.93 35.08
C ARG A 10 16.52 -8.32 34.48
N GLY A 11 17.64 -8.91 34.08
CA GLY A 11 17.69 -10.29 33.63
C GLY A 11 16.97 -10.59 32.34
N ALA A 12 17.00 -9.72 31.35
CA ALA A 12 16.34 -9.98 30.05
C ALA A 12 17.10 -11.05 29.26
N ARG A 13 16.39 -12.14 28.87
CA ARG A 13 16.95 -13.32 28.19
C ARG A 13 16.18 -13.70 26.93
N GLN A 14 15.33 -12.81 26.44
CA GLN A 14 14.52 -13.08 25.24
C GLN A 14 15.41 -13.29 24.02
N HIS A 15 15.16 -14.35 23.26
CA HIS A 15 15.94 -14.76 22.06
C HIS A 15 17.45 -14.88 22.34
N ASN A 16 18.27 -13.98 21.78
CA ASN A 16 19.73 -13.99 21.95
C ASN A 16 20.23 -13.10 23.08
N LEU A 17 19.35 -12.44 23.85
CA LEU A 17 19.76 -11.59 24.98
C LEU A 17 20.43 -12.42 26.09
N LYS A 18 21.53 -11.90 26.64
CA LYS A 18 22.36 -12.56 27.62
C LYS A 18 22.24 -11.94 29.02
N ASN A 19 21.06 -12.13 29.64
CA ASN A 19 20.77 -11.66 30.98
C ASN A 19 21.04 -10.15 31.12
N VAL A 20 20.39 -9.37 30.28
CA VAL A 20 20.63 -7.92 30.17
C VAL A 20 19.97 -7.17 31.30
N ASP A 21 20.79 -6.34 31.99
CA ASP A 21 20.34 -5.36 32.98
C ASP A 21 20.58 -3.94 32.44
N ILE A 22 19.54 -3.12 32.42
CA ILE A 22 19.61 -1.75 31.90
C ILE A 22 18.58 -0.84 32.56
N ASN A 23 18.92 0.45 32.73
CA ASN A 23 18.02 1.51 33.15
C ASN A 23 17.88 2.52 32.04
N ILE A 24 16.67 2.67 31.50
CA ILE A 24 16.34 3.60 30.42
C ILE A 24 15.61 4.80 31.02
N PRO A 25 16.05 6.04 30.77
CA PRO A 25 15.37 7.21 31.32
C PRO A 25 13.99 7.40 30.68
N LYS A 26 13.01 7.78 31.49
CA LYS A 26 11.68 8.17 31.01
C LYS A 26 11.69 9.59 30.44
N ASN A 27 10.66 9.91 29.64
CA ASN A 27 10.50 11.23 29.03
C ASN A 27 11.75 11.65 28.23
N SER A 28 12.36 10.70 27.56
CA SER A 28 13.58 10.88 26.79
C SER A 28 13.47 10.21 25.42
N LEU A 29 14.29 10.63 24.48
CA LEU A 29 14.54 9.96 23.22
C LEU A 29 15.70 8.99 23.42
N THR A 30 15.39 7.70 23.48
CA THR A 30 16.38 6.62 23.60
C THR A 30 16.56 5.94 22.25
N VAL A 31 17.78 5.87 21.75
CA VAL A 31 18.11 5.12 20.53
C VAL A 31 18.81 3.82 20.90
N ILE A 32 18.30 2.68 20.41
CA ILE A 32 18.91 1.35 20.54
C ILE A 32 19.56 1.01 19.20
N THR A 33 20.88 0.87 19.18
CA THR A 33 21.68 0.63 17.99
C THR A 33 22.59 -0.60 18.14
N GLY A 34 23.35 -0.94 17.11
CA GLY A 34 24.27 -2.07 17.07
C GLY A 34 24.15 -2.89 15.78
N LEU A 35 25.00 -3.89 15.61
CA LEU A 35 25.01 -4.76 14.42
C LEU A 35 23.66 -5.43 14.15
N SER A 36 23.41 -5.77 12.90
CA SER A 36 22.25 -6.60 12.54
C SER A 36 22.31 -7.93 13.28
N GLY A 37 21.19 -8.34 13.93
CA GLY A 37 21.15 -9.56 14.76
C GLY A 37 21.83 -9.44 16.14
N SER A 38 22.17 -8.22 16.62
CA SER A 38 22.77 -8.03 17.95
C SER A 38 21.78 -8.10 19.13
N GLY A 39 20.46 -8.17 18.87
CA GLY A 39 19.42 -8.27 19.90
C GLY A 39 18.63 -6.98 20.14
N LYS A 40 18.77 -5.97 19.26
CA LYS A 40 18.06 -4.67 19.38
C LYS A 40 16.55 -4.83 19.47
N SER A 41 15.96 -5.50 18.47
CA SER A 41 14.51 -5.73 18.40
C SER A 41 14.03 -6.64 19.54
N SER A 42 14.85 -7.63 19.94
CA SER A 42 14.55 -8.48 21.10
C SER A 42 14.45 -7.69 22.40
N LEU A 43 15.29 -6.67 22.59
CA LEU A 43 15.20 -5.78 23.75
C LEU A 43 14.03 -4.81 23.63
N ALA A 44 13.89 -4.10 22.49
CA ALA A 44 12.90 -3.05 22.31
C ALA A 44 11.46 -3.59 22.20
N PHE A 45 11.23 -4.57 21.33
CA PHE A 45 9.89 -5.07 21.00
C PHE A 45 9.53 -6.33 21.80
N ASP A 46 10.36 -7.38 21.75
CA ASP A 46 10.02 -8.66 22.36
C ASP A 46 10.14 -8.65 23.89
N THR A 47 10.80 -7.62 24.47
CA THR A 47 10.95 -7.47 25.93
C THR A 47 10.18 -6.23 26.44
N ILE A 48 10.62 -5.02 26.10
CA ILE A 48 10.08 -3.78 26.69
C ILE A 48 8.63 -3.55 26.26
N TYR A 49 8.39 -3.53 24.93
CA TYR A 49 7.06 -3.31 24.40
C TYR A 49 6.08 -4.44 24.77
N ALA A 50 6.51 -5.70 24.60
CA ALA A 50 5.68 -6.86 24.91
C ALA A 50 5.20 -6.86 26.36
N GLU A 51 6.06 -6.58 27.32
CA GLU A 51 5.69 -6.49 28.74
C GLU A 51 4.81 -5.27 29.03
N GLY A 52 5.10 -4.12 28.41
CA GLY A 52 4.27 -2.92 28.54
C GLY A 52 2.85 -3.12 28.03
N GLN A 53 2.69 -3.72 26.85
CA GLN A 53 1.39 -4.05 26.29
C GLN A 53 0.67 -5.12 27.10
N ARG A 54 1.37 -6.19 27.51
CA ARG A 54 0.79 -7.25 28.33
C ARG A 54 0.16 -6.69 29.63
N ARG A 55 0.88 -5.86 30.36
CA ARG A 55 0.36 -5.23 31.61
C ARG A 55 -0.81 -4.31 31.34
N TYR A 56 -0.75 -3.56 30.24
CA TYR A 56 -1.88 -2.71 29.85
C TYR A 56 -3.14 -3.53 29.55
N VAL A 57 -3.01 -4.58 28.74
CA VAL A 57 -4.12 -5.49 28.39
C VAL A 57 -4.66 -6.21 29.61
N GLU A 58 -3.80 -6.66 30.54
CA GLU A 58 -4.23 -7.27 31.81
C GLU A 58 -5.02 -6.32 32.70
N SER A 59 -4.78 -5.02 32.61
CA SER A 59 -5.55 -4.00 33.37
C SER A 59 -6.97 -3.79 32.83
N LEU A 60 -7.26 -4.24 31.61
CA LEU A 60 -8.57 -4.09 30.99
C LEU A 60 -9.59 -5.11 31.48
N SER A 61 -10.89 -4.85 31.27
CA SER A 61 -11.97 -5.78 31.60
C SER A 61 -11.80 -7.11 30.84
N SER A 62 -12.33 -8.21 31.42
CA SER A 62 -12.31 -9.54 30.79
C SER A 62 -12.95 -9.56 29.39
N TYR A 63 -13.98 -8.72 29.17
CA TYR A 63 -14.62 -8.56 27.88
C TYR A 63 -13.67 -7.93 26.85
N ALA A 64 -12.99 -6.82 27.20
CA ALA A 64 -12.05 -6.15 26.31
C ALA A 64 -10.84 -7.04 25.96
N ARG A 65 -10.37 -7.86 26.90
CA ARG A 65 -9.26 -8.80 26.68
C ARG A 65 -9.55 -9.87 25.64
N GLN A 66 -10.80 -10.24 25.38
CA GLN A 66 -11.17 -11.22 24.35
C GLN A 66 -10.92 -10.73 22.93
N PHE A 67 -10.79 -9.43 22.73
CA PHE A 67 -10.58 -8.81 21.41
C PHE A 67 -9.15 -8.35 21.18
N LEU A 68 -8.25 -8.56 22.14
CA LEU A 68 -6.86 -8.11 22.06
C LEU A 68 -5.91 -9.31 22.11
N ASP A 69 -4.89 -9.29 21.29
CA ASP A 69 -3.82 -10.28 21.29
C ASP A 69 -3.04 -10.21 22.62
N LEU A 70 -3.09 -11.29 23.38
CA LEU A 70 -2.26 -11.46 24.57
C LEU A 70 -0.83 -11.76 24.13
N GLN A 71 0.08 -10.85 24.36
CA GLN A 71 1.52 -11.08 24.20
C GLN A 71 1.97 -12.12 25.23
N ASN A 72 2.85 -13.04 24.80
CA ASN A 72 3.51 -13.95 25.72
C ASN A 72 4.37 -13.17 26.71
N LYS A 73 4.42 -13.64 27.97
CA LYS A 73 5.31 -13.03 28.95
C LYS A 73 6.76 -13.18 28.48
N PRO A 74 7.50 -12.08 28.33
CA PRO A 74 8.90 -12.18 27.93
C PRO A 74 9.74 -12.84 29.02
N ASP A 75 10.85 -13.47 28.60
CA ASP A 75 11.83 -14.06 29.52
C ASP A 75 12.70 -12.95 30.14
N VAL A 76 12.25 -12.47 31.30
CA VAL A 76 12.86 -11.38 32.06
C VAL A 76 12.56 -11.55 33.54
N ASP A 77 13.53 -11.23 34.41
CA ASP A 77 13.33 -11.33 35.85
C ASP A 77 12.33 -10.26 36.34
N SER A 78 12.58 -8.99 36.00
CA SER A 78 11.65 -7.90 36.31
C SER A 78 11.81 -6.73 35.35
N ILE A 79 10.68 -6.03 35.09
CA ILE A 79 10.68 -4.70 34.46
C ILE A 79 9.82 -3.77 35.31
N GLU A 80 10.40 -2.67 35.77
CA GLU A 80 9.69 -1.64 36.54
C GLU A 80 9.64 -0.32 35.79
N GLY A 81 8.66 0.52 36.15
CA GLY A 81 8.54 1.86 35.57
C GLY A 81 7.93 1.94 34.17
N LEU A 82 7.33 0.86 33.62
CA LEU A 82 6.68 0.91 32.32
C LEU A 82 5.48 1.86 32.30
N SER A 83 5.36 2.62 31.22
CA SER A 83 4.15 3.35 30.80
C SER A 83 3.35 2.51 29.78
N PRO A 84 2.08 2.85 29.51
CA PRO A 84 1.35 2.25 28.38
C PRO A 84 2.18 2.33 27.10
N ALA A 85 2.32 1.22 26.38
CA ALA A 85 3.23 1.09 25.26
C ALA A 85 2.50 1.05 23.92
N ILE A 86 3.01 1.78 22.94
CA ILE A 86 2.55 1.79 21.55
C ILE A 86 3.73 1.40 20.66
N SER A 87 3.55 0.38 19.82
CA SER A 87 4.55 -0.03 18.84
C SER A 87 4.22 0.48 17.44
N ILE A 88 5.25 0.89 16.72
CA ILE A 88 5.15 1.32 15.32
C ILE A 88 6.18 0.54 14.50
N GLU A 89 5.75 -0.67 14.10
CA GLU A 89 6.54 -1.59 13.30
C GLU A 89 6.31 -1.41 11.80
N GLN A 90 7.23 -1.94 10.98
CA GLN A 90 7.15 -1.93 9.51
C GLN A 90 6.20 -2.98 8.90
N LYS A 91 5.36 -3.64 9.66
CA LYS A 91 4.48 -4.70 9.12
C LYS A 91 3.62 -4.20 7.96
N THR A 92 3.42 -5.08 6.99
CA THR A 92 2.64 -4.86 5.77
C THR A 92 1.29 -4.22 6.04
N THR A 93 0.96 -3.23 5.23
CA THR A 93 -0.34 -2.53 5.26
C THR A 93 -1.49 -3.48 4.94
N SER A 94 -2.67 -3.17 5.47
CA SER A 94 -3.91 -3.83 5.07
C SER A 94 -4.11 -3.74 3.55
N HIS A 95 -4.30 -4.87 2.89
CA HIS A 95 -4.65 -4.95 1.46
C HIS A 95 -6.13 -4.63 1.18
N ASN A 96 -6.84 -4.03 2.13
CA ASN A 96 -8.23 -3.64 1.92
C ASN A 96 -8.30 -2.47 0.92
N PRO A 97 -8.91 -2.63 -0.26
CA PRO A 97 -8.97 -1.60 -1.29
C PRO A 97 -9.79 -0.36 -0.89
N ARG A 98 -10.57 -0.46 0.19
CA ARG A 98 -11.33 0.65 0.77
C ARG A 98 -10.55 1.48 1.79
N SER A 99 -9.39 1.00 2.22
CA SER A 99 -8.52 1.74 3.15
C SER A 99 -7.69 2.76 2.39
N THR A 100 -7.73 4.01 2.81
CA THR A 100 -6.98 5.13 2.22
C THR A 100 -6.17 5.85 3.29
N VAL A 101 -5.21 6.68 2.88
CA VAL A 101 -4.46 7.55 3.80
C VAL A 101 -5.43 8.35 4.67
N GLY A 102 -6.44 9.00 4.08
CA GLY A 102 -7.44 9.80 4.82
C GLY A 102 -8.25 9.00 5.84
N THR A 103 -8.59 7.72 5.55
CA THR A 103 -9.34 6.88 6.51
C THR A 103 -8.47 6.34 7.62
N VAL A 104 -7.20 5.98 7.34
CA VAL A 104 -6.25 5.49 8.35
C VAL A 104 -5.86 6.59 9.33
N THR A 105 -5.81 7.83 8.87
CA THR A 105 -5.48 9.01 9.70
C THR A 105 -6.69 9.68 10.34
N GLU A 106 -7.88 9.13 10.14
CA GLU A 106 -9.17 9.70 10.58
C GLU A 106 -9.52 11.07 9.98
N ILE A 107 -8.64 11.64 9.14
CA ILE A 107 -8.89 12.95 8.50
C ILE A 107 -10.18 12.91 7.70
N TYR A 108 -10.44 11.81 6.98
CA TYR A 108 -11.64 11.64 6.17
C TYR A 108 -12.92 11.64 7.02
N ASP A 109 -12.88 11.17 8.27
CA ASP A 109 -14.02 11.18 9.18
C ASP A 109 -14.37 12.61 9.61
N TYR A 110 -13.35 13.44 9.90
CA TYR A 110 -13.55 14.87 10.14
C TYR A 110 -14.02 15.60 8.88
N MET A 111 -13.53 15.25 7.70
CA MET A 111 -14.01 15.81 6.43
C MET A 111 -15.48 15.48 6.21
N ARG A 112 -15.93 14.24 6.43
CA ARG A 112 -17.34 13.86 6.33
C ARG A 112 -18.22 14.71 7.25
N LEU A 113 -17.77 14.94 8.49
CA LEU A 113 -18.46 15.79 9.43
C LEU A 113 -18.51 17.26 8.95
N LEU A 114 -17.40 17.77 8.43
CA LEU A 114 -17.28 19.13 7.91
C LEU A 114 -18.23 19.36 6.72
N TRP A 115 -18.23 18.46 5.71
CA TRP A 115 -19.14 18.55 4.57
C TRP A 115 -20.59 18.43 4.97
N ALA A 116 -20.91 17.58 5.93
CA ALA A 116 -22.29 17.44 6.43
C ALA A 116 -22.81 18.68 7.17
N ARG A 117 -21.95 19.42 7.89
CA ARG A 117 -22.39 20.53 8.77
C ARG A 117 -22.15 21.91 8.16
N ALA A 118 -21.12 22.08 7.34
CA ALA A 118 -20.77 23.38 6.74
C ALA A 118 -20.89 23.41 5.22
N GLY A 119 -21.08 22.26 4.56
CA GLY A 119 -21.24 22.15 3.13
C GLY A 119 -22.47 22.89 2.61
N THR A 120 -22.42 23.26 1.33
CA THR A 120 -23.52 23.83 0.58
C THR A 120 -23.86 22.90 -0.57
N PRO A 121 -25.08 22.37 -0.66
CA PRO A 121 -25.50 21.54 -1.78
C PRO A 121 -25.74 22.37 -3.04
N TYR A 122 -25.31 21.85 -4.17
CA TYR A 122 -25.49 22.46 -5.49
C TYR A 122 -26.27 21.53 -6.42
N SER A 123 -27.03 22.09 -7.33
CA SER A 123 -27.70 21.30 -8.36
C SER A 123 -26.69 20.86 -9.43
N PRO A 124 -26.57 19.57 -9.73
CA PRO A 124 -25.71 19.10 -10.81
C PRO A 124 -26.09 19.64 -12.19
N ALA A 125 -27.37 19.97 -12.40
CA ALA A 125 -27.88 20.42 -13.69
C ALA A 125 -27.72 21.93 -13.89
N THR A 126 -27.86 22.73 -12.82
CA THR A 126 -27.84 24.21 -12.93
C THR A 126 -26.59 24.86 -12.35
N GLY A 127 -25.85 24.10 -11.51
CA GLY A 127 -24.68 24.64 -10.78
C GLY A 127 -25.05 25.65 -9.68
N LEU A 128 -26.33 25.88 -9.42
CA LEU A 128 -26.79 26.82 -8.41
C LEU A 128 -26.94 26.14 -7.03
N PRO A 129 -26.74 26.86 -5.92
CA PRO A 129 -26.94 26.30 -4.59
C PRO A 129 -28.41 25.92 -4.38
N ILE A 130 -28.63 24.83 -3.65
CA ILE A 130 -29.96 24.32 -3.29
C ILE A 130 -30.15 24.59 -1.79
N GLU A 131 -31.26 25.24 -1.43
CA GLU A 131 -31.60 25.53 -0.03
C GLU A 131 -32.87 24.79 0.38
N ALA A 132 -32.89 24.21 1.56
CA ALA A 132 -34.10 23.77 2.23
C ALA A 132 -34.73 24.96 2.97
N GLN A 133 -36.03 25.17 2.77
CA GLN A 133 -36.76 26.24 3.39
C GLN A 133 -37.68 25.70 4.50
N SER A 134 -37.76 26.35 5.65
CA SER A 134 -38.76 26.03 6.63
C SER A 134 -40.15 26.51 6.17
N VAL A 135 -41.21 25.88 6.67
CA VAL A 135 -42.62 26.30 6.38
C VAL A 135 -42.78 27.77 6.64
N SER A 136 -42.27 28.29 7.76
CA SER A 136 -42.34 29.72 8.15
C SER A 136 -41.67 30.61 7.08
N GLN A 137 -40.46 30.25 6.63
CA GLN A 137 -39.78 31.03 5.59
C GLN A 137 -40.52 31.00 4.22
N MET A 138 -41.16 29.87 3.88
CA MET A 138 -42.01 29.77 2.66
C MET A 138 -43.24 30.69 2.80
N VAL A 139 -43.89 30.65 3.95
CA VAL A 139 -45.05 31.49 4.23
C VAL A 139 -44.68 32.96 4.20
N ASP A 140 -43.56 33.37 4.86
CA ASP A 140 -43.06 34.76 4.83
C ASP A 140 -42.83 35.24 3.39
N LYS A 141 -42.18 34.43 2.57
CA LYS A 141 -41.92 34.76 1.16
C LYS A 141 -43.24 34.85 0.32
N ILE A 142 -44.21 33.99 0.57
CA ILE A 142 -45.51 34.04 -0.09
C ILE A 142 -46.24 35.31 0.31
N LEU A 143 -46.27 35.64 1.58
CA LEU A 143 -46.94 36.81 2.14
C LEU A 143 -46.23 38.15 1.78
N ALA A 144 -44.95 38.12 1.46
CA ALA A 144 -44.21 39.30 0.97
C ALA A 144 -44.61 39.71 -0.48
N MET A 145 -45.46 38.94 -1.17
CA MET A 145 -45.93 39.33 -2.48
C MET A 145 -46.98 40.45 -2.35
N PRO A 146 -47.17 41.31 -3.39
CA PRO A 146 -48.10 42.44 -3.33
C PRO A 146 -49.53 42.04 -2.93
N GLU A 147 -50.17 42.87 -2.11
CA GLU A 147 -51.55 42.65 -1.69
C GLU A 147 -52.53 42.62 -2.89
N GLY A 148 -53.46 41.71 -2.85
CA GLY A 148 -54.39 41.44 -4.00
C GLY A 148 -53.88 40.42 -5.03
N THR A 149 -52.62 39.93 -4.93
CA THR A 149 -52.09 38.91 -5.82
C THR A 149 -52.87 37.60 -5.66
N LYS A 150 -53.31 37.02 -6.78
CA LYS A 150 -54.04 35.74 -6.81
C LYS A 150 -53.04 34.61 -7.09
N LEU A 151 -52.89 33.68 -6.16
CA LEU A 151 -51.96 32.56 -6.23
C LEU A 151 -52.68 31.23 -6.22
N ILE A 152 -52.06 30.25 -6.91
CA ILE A 152 -52.39 28.83 -6.80
C ILE A 152 -51.25 28.12 -6.13
N LEU A 153 -51.53 27.30 -5.10
CA LEU A 153 -50.57 26.42 -4.44
C LEU A 153 -50.73 25.01 -5.05
N LEU A 154 -49.69 24.50 -5.64
CA LEU A 154 -49.64 23.22 -6.34
C LEU A 154 -48.67 22.27 -5.70
N ALA A 155 -49.10 21.02 -5.49
CA ALA A 155 -48.23 19.94 -4.95
C ALA A 155 -47.92 18.95 -6.11
N PRO A 156 -46.67 18.91 -6.60
CA PRO A 156 -46.30 17.99 -7.67
C PRO A 156 -46.21 16.54 -7.16
N ILE A 157 -47.02 15.63 -7.73
CA ILE A 157 -47.03 14.20 -7.42
C ILE A 157 -46.37 13.34 -8.48
N ALA A 158 -46.34 13.78 -9.71
CA ALA A 158 -45.57 13.17 -10.79
C ALA A 158 -44.90 14.22 -11.65
N ARG A 159 -43.62 14.00 -11.99
CA ARG A 159 -42.85 14.89 -12.85
C ARG A 159 -42.15 14.06 -13.93
N GLY A 160 -42.59 14.25 -15.17
CA GLY A 160 -42.03 13.53 -16.31
C GLY A 160 -42.17 12.00 -16.21
N LYS A 161 -43.14 11.49 -15.45
CA LYS A 161 -43.37 10.05 -15.25
C LYS A 161 -44.38 9.48 -16.25
N LYS A 162 -44.09 8.27 -16.70
CA LYS A 162 -45.04 7.50 -17.53
C LYS A 162 -46.02 6.75 -16.63
N GLY A 163 -47.28 6.71 -17.00
CA GLY A 163 -48.34 5.99 -16.26
C GLY A 163 -49.74 6.52 -16.51
N GLU A 164 -50.74 5.79 -16.09
CA GLU A 164 -52.15 6.21 -16.14
C GLU A 164 -52.62 6.90 -14.84
N PHE A 165 -51.87 6.79 -13.75
CA PHE A 165 -52.09 7.41 -12.43
C PHE A 165 -53.48 7.26 -11.81
N LYS A 166 -54.26 6.25 -12.25
CA LYS A 166 -55.65 6.02 -11.80
C LYS A 166 -55.76 5.80 -10.28
N LYS A 167 -54.74 5.12 -9.67
CA LYS A 167 -54.72 4.87 -8.23
C LYS A 167 -54.45 6.14 -7.43
N GLU A 168 -53.50 6.93 -7.89
CA GLU A 168 -53.14 8.20 -7.29
C GLU A 168 -54.30 9.18 -7.31
N PHE A 169 -55.01 9.30 -8.41
CA PHE A 169 -56.19 10.13 -8.51
C PHE A 169 -57.35 9.67 -7.59
N ALA A 170 -57.56 8.35 -7.47
CA ALA A 170 -58.57 7.79 -6.56
C ALA A 170 -58.23 8.06 -5.09
N GLU A 171 -56.95 8.06 -4.71
CA GLU A 171 -56.50 8.43 -3.37
C GLU A 171 -56.65 9.92 -3.09
N LEU A 172 -56.36 10.78 -4.07
CA LEU A 172 -56.56 12.22 -3.94
C LEU A 172 -58.00 12.58 -3.77
N GLN A 173 -58.90 11.93 -4.51
CA GLN A 173 -60.34 12.10 -4.37
C GLN A 173 -60.85 11.71 -2.98
N LYS A 174 -60.35 10.57 -2.42
CA LYS A 174 -60.68 10.14 -1.07
C LYS A 174 -60.16 11.13 0.00
N LYS A 175 -59.04 11.83 -0.26
CA LYS A 175 -58.48 12.86 0.59
C LYS A 175 -59.21 14.22 0.44
N GLY A 176 -60.21 14.33 -0.45
CA GLY A 176 -61.03 15.53 -0.61
C GLY A 176 -60.51 16.59 -1.57
N PHE A 177 -59.45 16.27 -2.37
CA PHE A 177 -58.98 17.19 -3.40
C PHE A 177 -59.88 17.15 -4.60
N GLN A 178 -60.17 18.33 -5.18
CA GLN A 178 -61.12 18.47 -6.27
C GLN A 178 -60.45 18.70 -7.60
N ARG A 179 -59.22 19.20 -7.65
CA ARG A 179 -58.59 19.63 -8.90
C ARG A 179 -57.15 19.21 -8.97
N VAL A 180 -56.70 18.86 -10.15
CA VAL A 180 -55.33 18.56 -10.51
C VAL A 180 -54.95 19.35 -11.75
N ASN A 181 -53.69 19.74 -11.82
CA ASN A 181 -53.04 20.28 -13.00
C ASN A 181 -52.30 19.13 -13.70
N ILE A 182 -52.59 18.89 -14.97
CA ILE A 182 -51.94 17.86 -15.77
C ILE A 182 -51.39 18.56 -17.02
N ASP A 183 -50.08 18.50 -17.19
CA ASP A 183 -49.40 19.09 -18.37
C ASP A 183 -49.84 20.56 -18.62
N ASP A 184 -49.85 21.38 -17.52
CA ASP A 184 -50.26 22.80 -17.48
C ASP A 184 -51.76 23.10 -17.71
N GLU A 185 -52.64 22.07 -17.70
CA GLU A 185 -54.09 22.24 -17.77
C GLU A 185 -54.76 21.74 -16.47
N ILE A 186 -55.70 22.52 -15.94
CA ILE A 186 -56.39 22.22 -14.67
C ILE A 186 -57.69 21.46 -14.94
N TYR A 187 -57.80 20.25 -14.45
CA TYR A 187 -58.99 19.38 -14.55
C TYR A 187 -59.61 19.16 -13.16
N ASN A 188 -60.91 18.92 -13.16
CA ASN A 188 -61.59 18.34 -12.00
C ASN A 188 -61.26 16.85 -11.91
N ILE A 189 -61.00 16.32 -10.69
CA ILE A 189 -60.67 14.92 -10.51
C ILE A 189 -61.80 13.96 -10.99
N GLU A 190 -63.01 14.43 -11.06
CA GLU A 190 -64.16 13.65 -11.57
C GLU A 190 -64.22 13.58 -13.09
N GLU A 191 -63.52 14.48 -13.79
CA GLU A 191 -63.59 14.64 -15.26
C GLU A 191 -62.21 14.58 -15.89
N LEU A 192 -61.39 13.60 -15.45
CA LEU A 192 -60.01 13.48 -15.92
C LEU A 192 -59.92 12.88 -17.34
N PRO A 193 -59.01 13.37 -18.19
CA PRO A 193 -58.74 12.75 -19.48
C PRO A 193 -58.02 11.41 -19.29
N GLU A 194 -58.23 10.49 -20.20
CA GLU A 194 -57.46 9.23 -20.23
C GLU A 194 -55.98 9.53 -20.55
N LEU A 195 -55.08 9.24 -19.61
CA LEU A 195 -53.64 9.47 -19.79
C LEU A 195 -53.01 8.30 -20.54
N ASN A 196 -52.12 8.62 -21.47
CA ASN A 196 -51.40 7.60 -22.23
C ASN A 196 -50.24 7.05 -21.38
N LYS A 197 -50.31 5.75 -21.05
CA LYS A 197 -49.28 5.05 -20.22
C LYS A 197 -47.85 5.13 -20.76
N ASN A 198 -47.64 5.40 -22.03
CA ASN A 198 -46.33 5.48 -22.67
C ASN A 198 -45.78 6.92 -22.79
N GLN A 199 -46.62 7.92 -22.50
CA GLN A 199 -46.24 9.34 -22.52
C GLN A 199 -45.86 9.79 -21.13
N LYS A 200 -44.94 10.75 -21.04
CA LYS A 200 -44.51 11.37 -19.77
C LYS A 200 -45.53 12.47 -19.45
N HIS A 201 -45.95 12.50 -18.17
CA HIS A 201 -46.92 13.48 -17.68
C HIS A 201 -46.35 14.19 -16.44
N ASP A 202 -46.69 15.46 -16.31
CA ASP A 202 -46.50 16.27 -15.11
C ASP A 202 -47.85 16.44 -14.42
N ILE A 203 -47.96 15.98 -13.17
CA ILE A 203 -49.23 15.99 -12.43
C ILE A 203 -49.00 16.70 -11.10
N GLU A 204 -49.84 17.73 -10.87
CA GLU A 204 -49.77 18.57 -9.67
C GLU A 204 -51.18 18.69 -9.05
N VAL A 205 -51.27 18.55 -7.74
CA VAL A 205 -52.53 18.72 -7.01
C VAL A 205 -52.74 20.19 -6.71
N VAL A 206 -53.86 20.75 -7.03
CA VAL A 206 -54.26 22.10 -6.59
C VAL A 206 -54.67 22.02 -5.14
N VAL A 207 -53.77 22.48 -4.22
CA VAL A 207 -53.98 22.39 -2.78
C VAL A 207 -54.87 23.56 -2.32
N ASP A 208 -54.55 24.79 -2.75
CA ASP A 208 -55.35 25.96 -2.41
C ASP A 208 -55.24 27.06 -3.49
N ARG A 209 -56.20 27.95 -3.46
CA ARG A 209 -56.21 29.20 -4.26
C ARG A 209 -56.42 30.36 -3.28
N ILE A 210 -55.42 31.22 -3.16
CA ILE A 210 -55.36 32.29 -2.20
C ILE A 210 -55.27 33.65 -2.88
N ILE A 211 -55.75 34.66 -2.21
CA ILE A 211 -55.50 36.07 -2.54
C ILE A 211 -54.77 36.69 -1.37
N ILE A 212 -53.62 37.28 -1.65
CA ILE A 212 -52.78 37.89 -0.64
C ILE A 212 -53.52 39.07 0.00
N LYS A 213 -53.80 38.99 1.31
CA LYS A 213 -54.41 40.00 2.16
C LYS A 213 -53.95 39.81 3.60
N GLN A 214 -54.15 40.83 4.45
CA GLN A 214 -53.82 40.71 5.86
C GLN A 214 -54.66 39.63 6.57
N GLY A 215 -54.08 38.85 7.47
CA GLY A 215 -54.77 37.88 8.34
C GLY A 215 -54.96 36.50 7.72
N ILE A 216 -54.23 36.15 6.62
CA ILE A 216 -54.35 34.81 5.99
C ILE A 216 -53.17 33.87 6.37
N GLU A 217 -52.27 34.28 7.26
CA GLU A 217 -51.02 33.60 7.63
C GLU A 217 -51.28 32.12 8.00
N SER A 218 -52.29 31.89 8.88
CA SER A 218 -52.66 30.55 9.35
C SER A 218 -53.14 29.64 8.21
N ARG A 219 -53.95 30.20 7.27
CA ARG A 219 -54.44 29.46 6.09
C ARG A 219 -53.30 29.12 5.14
N VAL A 220 -52.42 30.08 4.86
CA VAL A 220 -51.22 29.85 4.00
C VAL A 220 -50.33 28.79 4.61
N SER A 221 -50.06 28.85 5.93
CA SER A 221 -49.23 27.85 6.63
C SER A 221 -49.85 26.45 6.49
N GLN A 222 -51.13 26.30 6.72
CA GLN A 222 -51.82 25.00 6.63
C GLN A 222 -51.83 24.46 5.20
N SER A 223 -51.98 25.32 4.19
CA SER A 223 -51.99 24.93 2.79
C SER A 223 -50.58 24.55 2.33
N VAL A 224 -49.55 25.26 2.79
CA VAL A 224 -48.12 24.93 2.56
C VAL A 224 -47.77 23.58 3.19
N GLU A 225 -48.13 23.34 4.45
CA GLU A 225 -47.88 22.04 5.10
C GLU A 225 -48.60 20.89 4.36
N THR A 226 -49.85 21.11 3.92
CA THR A 226 -50.62 20.11 3.17
C THR A 226 -49.91 19.79 1.82
N ALA A 227 -49.47 20.81 1.10
CA ALA A 227 -48.80 20.66 -0.17
C ALA A 227 -47.49 19.89 0.01
N LEU A 228 -46.67 20.26 1.02
CA LEU A 228 -45.39 19.58 1.29
C LEU A 228 -45.56 18.11 1.68
N LYS A 229 -46.62 17.77 2.44
CA LYS A 229 -46.95 16.37 2.78
C LYS A 229 -47.38 15.54 1.55
N LEU A 230 -48.05 16.14 0.58
CA LEU A 230 -48.50 15.45 -0.63
C LEU A 230 -47.40 15.22 -1.62
N SER A 231 -46.51 16.18 -1.76
CA SER A 231 -45.47 16.22 -2.79
C SER A 231 -44.06 15.81 -2.29
N ASP A 232 -43.97 15.22 -1.12
CA ASP A 232 -42.72 14.84 -0.48
C ASP A 232 -41.71 16.00 -0.35
N GLY A 233 -42.28 17.18 0.03
CA GLY A 233 -41.46 18.33 0.39
C GLY A 233 -41.35 19.42 -0.69
N LEU A 234 -42.09 19.36 -1.79
CA LEU A 234 -42.10 20.38 -2.85
C LEU A 234 -43.42 21.15 -2.88
N LEU A 235 -43.35 22.45 -3.15
CA LEU A 235 -44.48 23.33 -3.33
C LEU A 235 -44.24 24.24 -4.53
N TYR A 236 -45.17 24.30 -5.47
CA TYR A 236 -45.16 25.33 -6.49
C TYR A 236 -46.22 26.37 -6.16
N VAL A 237 -45.87 27.64 -6.24
CA VAL A 237 -46.73 28.78 -6.09
C VAL A 237 -46.77 29.50 -7.42
N GLU A 238 -47.92 29.49 -8.07
CA GLU A 238 -48.11 30.10 -9.37
C GLU A 238 -49.01 31.34 -9.26
N ASN A 239 -48.57 32.44 -9.86
CA ASN A 239 -49.37 33.63 -9.98
C ASN A 239 -50.37 33.50 -11.13
N MET A 240 -51.63 33.63 -10.82
CA MET A 240 -52.72 33.44 -11.83
C MET A 240 -52.75 34.52 -12.92
N ALA A 241 -52.09 35.68 -12.70
CA ALA A 241 -52.12 36.79 -13.68
C ALA A 241 -51.09 36.67 -14.80
N ASP A 242 -49.88 36.26 -14.45
CA ASP A 242 -48.72 36.16 -15.36
C ASP A 242 -48.16 34.74 -15.54
N LYS A 243 -48.81 33.75 -14.90
CA LYS A 243 -48.37 32.32 -14.83
C LYS A 243 -46.94 32.11 -14.37
N LYS A 244 -46.35 33.12 -13.69
CA LYS A 244 -45.02 32.94 -13.10
C LYS A 244 -45.10 32.02 -11.92
N ARG A 245 -44.23 30.99 -11.96
CA ARG A 245 -44.17 29.93 -10.98
C ARG A 245 -42.96 30.14 -10.10
N GLN A 246 -43.13 30.09 -8.78
CA GLN A 246 -42.10 30.07 -7.80
C GLN A 246 -42.08 28.73 -7.08
N THR A 247 -40.93 28.11 -7.02
CA THR A 247 -40.75 26.80 -6.37
C THR A 247 -40.20 26.95 -4.97
N PHE A 248 -40.82 26.24 -4.02
CA PHE A 248 -40.39 26.11 -2.66
C PHE A 248 -40.10 24.64 -2.33
N SER A 249 -39.13 24.38 -1.50
CA SER A 249 -38.83 23.01 -1.06
C SER A 249 -38.43 22.99 0.41
N SER A 250 -39.04 22.05 1.15
CA SER A 250 -38.63 21.72 2.52
C SER A 250 -37.45 20.76 2.58
N LYS A 251 -37.09 20.16 1.45
CA LYS A 251 -35.89 19.33 1.25
C LYS A 251 -34.91 20.07 0.35
N PHE A 252 -33.65 19.61 0.34
CA PHE A 252 -32.68 20.10 -0.63
C PHE A 252 -33.02 19.59 -2.03
N ALA A 253 -33.81 20.34 -2.77
CA ALA A 253 -34.26 19.93 -4.09
C ALA A 253 -34.02 21.03 -5.15
N CYS A 254 -33.57 20.60 -6.33
CA CYS A 254 -33.45 21.47 -7.48
C CYS A 254 -34.80 21.57 -8.21
N PRO A 255 -35.37 22.76 -8.35
CA PRO A 255 -36.66 22.92 -9.02
C PRO A 255 -36.61 22.61 -10.52
N VAL A 256 -35.45 22.73 -11.16
CA VAL A 256 -35.29 22.55 -12.61
C VAL A 256 -35.10 21.08 -13.00
N SER A 257 -34.21 20.36 -12.31
CA SER A 257 -33.83 18.99 -12.66
C SER A 257 -34.55 17.91 -11.85
N GLY A 258 -35.26 18.30 -10.79
CA GLY A 258 -35.82 17.35 -9.84
C GLY A 258 -34.81 16.61 -8.98
N PHE A 259 -33.50 16.95 -9.05
CA PHE A 259 -32.48 16.40 -8.18
C PHE A 259 -32.73 16.77 -6.73
N THR A 260 -32.76 15.76 -5.86
CA THR A 260 -33.07 15.92 -4.44
C THR A 260 -32.01 15.24 -3.57
N ILE A 261 -31.68 15.88 -2.44
CA ILE A 261 -30.86 15.28 -1.38
C ILE A 261 -31.78 15.14 -0.17
N GLU A 262 -32.04 13.90 0.25
CA GLU A 262 -32.99 13.63 1.35
C GLU A 262 -32.45 14.14 2.69
N GLU A 263 -31.24 13.76 3.03
CA GLU A 263 -30.58 14.14 4.28
C GLU A 263 -29.08 14.36 4.06
N ILE A 264 -28.50 15.44 4.62
CA ILE A 264 -27.07 15.72 4.57
C ILE A 264 -26.48 15.33 5.93
N GLU A 265 -26.09 14.05 6.04
CA GLU A 265 -25.45 13.47 7.21
C GLU A 265 -24.03 12.96 6.89
N PRO A 266 -23.15 12.76 7.88
CA PRO A 266 -21.79 12.26 7.64
C PRO A 266 -21.75 10.92 6.90
N ARG A 267 -22.77 10.06 7.04
CA ARG A 267 -22.87 8.78 6.34
C ARG A 267 -23.09 8.91 4.82
N LEU A 268 -23.66 10.01 4.36
CA LEU A 268 -23.80 10.33 2.92
C LEU A 268 -22.44 10.46 2.24
N PHE A 269 -21.40 10.89 2.96
CA PHE A 269 -20.04 11.06 2.45
C PHE A 269 -19.14 9.85 2.67
N SER A 270 -19.70 8.72 3.12
CA SER A 270 -18.93 7.49 3.35
C SER A 270 -19.04 6.55 2.16
N PHE A 271 -17.91 6.27 1.51
CA PHE A 271 -17.85 5.25 0.46
C PHE A 271 -17.89 3.81 1.01
N ASN A 272 -17.84 3.64 2.35
CA ASN A 272 -18.03 2.35 3.03
C ASN A 272 -19.47 2.11 3.48
N ASN A 273 -20.35 3.10 3.32
CA ASN A 273 -21.75 3.02 3.70
C ASN A 273 -22.63 3.01 2.45
N PRO A 274 -23.65 2.13 2.33
CA PRO A 274 -24.55 2.07 1.16
C PRO A 274 -25.29 3.37 0.87
N GLN A 275 -25.47 4.25 1.85
CA GLN A 275 -26.10 5.56 1.65
C GLN A 275 -25.24 6.53 0.83
N GLY A 276 -23.90 6.44 0.99
CA GLY A 276 -22.96 7.32 0.29
C GLY A 276 -22.23 6.66 -0.88
N ALA A 277 -22.04 5.35 -0.83
CA ALA A 277 -21.28 4.60 -1.82
C ALA A 277 -21.95 4.61 -3.20
N CYS A 278 -21.15 4.76 -4.24
CA CYS A 278 -21.62 4.59 -5.61
C CYS A 278 -22.25 3.19 -5.78
N PRO A 279 -23.50 3.05 -6.26
CA PRO A 279 -24.18 1.76 -6.37
C PRO A 279 -23.52 0.83 -7.39
N CYS A 280 -22.86 1.35 -8.44
CA CYS A 280 -22.22 0.55 -9.47
C CYS A 280 -20.96 -0.17 -8.96
N CYS A 281 -20.06 0.55 -8.26
CA CYS A 281 -18.80 0.00 -7.78
C CYS A 281 -18.77 -0.29 -6.27
N GLY A 282 -19.90 -0.12 -5.56
CA GLY A 282 -19.96 -0.33 -4.12
C GLY A 282 -18.97 0.52 -3.31
N GLY A 283 -18.60 1.70 -3.81
CA GLY A 283 -17.66 2.62 -3.15
C GLY A 283 -16.17 2.35 -3.43
N LEU A 284 -15.84 1.43 -4.34
CA LEU A 284 -14.46 1.14 -4.73
C LEU A 284 -13.85 2.23 -5.63
N GLY A 285 -14.69 2.92 -6.41
CA GLY A 285 -14.27 3.93 -7.38
C GLY A 285 -13.74 3.34 -8.69
N ALA A 286 -13.56 2.03 -8.73
CA ALA A 286 -13.04 1.32 -9.88
C ALA A 286 -13.89 0.08 -10.17
N SER A 287 -13.95 -0.31 -11.42
CA SER A 287 -14.40 -1.63 -11.89
C SER A 287 -13.18 -2.44 -12.27
N LEU A 288 -13.10 -3.68 -11.77
CA LEU A 288 -12.06 -4.62 -12.18
C LEU A 288 -12.49 -5.27 -13.50
N TYR A 289 -11.60 -5.34 -14.46
CA TYR A 289 -11.80 -6.01 -15.73
C TYR A 289 -10.55 -6.83 -16.08
N MET A 290 -10.73 -7.90 -16.87
CA MET A 290 -9.59 -8.65 -17.39
C MET A 290 -8.91 -7.81 -18.46
N ASP A 291 -7.66 -7.41 -18.18
CA ASP A 291 -6.94 -6.46 -19.01
C ASP A 291 -6.25 -7.15 -20.20
N PRO A 292 -6.58 -6.77 -21.45
CA PRO A 292 -5.93 -7.31 -22.63
C PRO A 292 -4.40 -7.17 -22.63
N GLU A 293 -3.87 -6.07 -22.07
CA GLU A 293 -2.43 -5.82 -21.97
C GLU A 293 -1.75 -6.77 -20.95
N LEU A 294 -2.47 -7.19 -19.90
CA LEU A 294 -2.00 -8.20 -18.95
C LEU A 294 -2.16 -9.62 -19.51
N VAL A 295 -3.19 -9.86 -20.31
CA VAL A 295 -3.43 -11.14 -20.98
C VAL A 295 -2.40 -11.38 -22.06
N VAL A 296 -2.00 -10.34 -22.81
CA VAL A 296 -0.96 -10.37 -23.84
C VAL A 296 0.13 -9.34 -23.54
N PRO A 297 0.95 -9.56 -22.52
CA PRO A 297 1.91 -8.56 -22.05
C PRO A 297 3.14 -8.40 -22.96
N ASN A 298 3.37 -9.34 -23.87
CA ASN A 298 4.47 -9.28 -24.84
C ASN A 298 3.99 -9.62 -26.25
N GLU A 299 3.70 -8.58 -27.02
CA GLU A 299 3.20 -8.69 -28.40
C GLU A 299 4.23 -9.23 -29.41
N ASN A 300 5.51 -9.30 -29.04
CA ASN A 300 6.55 -9.91 -29.87
C ASN A 300 6.49 -11.46 -29.83
N LEU A 301 5.77 -12.05 -28.89
CA LEU A 301 5.55 -13.49 -28.83
C LEU A 301 4.44 -13.93 -29.77
N SER A 302 4.58 -15.13 -30.32
CA SER A 302 3.53 -15.81 -31.08
C SER A 302 2.58 -16.59 -30.15
N LEU A 303 1.41 -17.02 -30.65
CA LEU A 303 0.49 -17.86 -29.90
C LEU A 303 1.15 -19.15 -29.42
N SER A 304 1.91 -19.82 -30.31
CA SER A 304 2.72 -21.00 -29.94
C SER A 304 3.87 -20.68 -28.98
N GLY A 305 4.38 -19.46 -29.01
CA GLY A 305 5.39 -18.93 -28.08
C GLY A 305 4.82 -18.47 -26.72
N GLY A 306 3.49 -18.57 -26.53
CA GLY A 306 2.82 -18.24 -25.28
C GLY A 306 2.48 -16.76 -25.13
N ALA A 307 2.12 -16.08 -26.22
CA ALA A 307 1.65 -14.69 -26.18
C ALA A 307 0.49 -14.49 -25.20
N ILE A 308 -0.44 -15.47 -25.10
CA ILE A 308 -1.53 -15.46 -24.13
C ILE A 308 -1.03 -16.03 -22.81
N ALA A 309 -0.62 -15.16 -21.92
CA ALA A 309 0.03 -15.49 -20.67
C ALA A 309 -0.80 -16.46 -19.77
N PRO A 310 -2.09 -16.22 -19.47
CA PRO A 310 -2.87 -17.08 -18.59
C PRO A 310 -3.06 -18.51 -19.08
N TRP A 311 -3.04 -18.71 -20.40
CA TRP A 311 -3.23 -20.04 -20.99
C TRP A 311 -1.91 -20.80 -21.19
N SER A 312 -0.80 -20.12 -21.19
CA SER A 312 0.52 -20.76 -21.35
C SER A 312 1.10 -21.34 -20.08
N VAL A 313 0.68 -20.83 -18.90
CA VAL A 313 1.18 -21.23 -17.57
C VAL A 313 0.23 -22.20 -16.85
N SER A 314 -1.02 -22.30 -17.31
CA SER A 314 -2.04 -23.08 -16.63
C SER A 314 -1.76 -24.60 -16.69
N SER A 315 -2.23 -25.34 -15.68
CA SER A 315 -2.22 -26.82 -15.65
C SER A 315 -2.95 -27.46 -16.84
N HIS A 316 -3.82 -26.71 -17.52
CA HIS A 316 -4.57 -27.10 -18.70
C HIS A 316 -3.96 -26.59 -20.02
N SER A 317 -2.68 -26.29 -20.03
CA SER A 317 -1.98 -25.68 -21.17
C SER A 317 -2.13 -26.45 -22.49
N MET A 318 -2.21 -27.78 -22.43
CA MET A 318 -2.41 -28.61 -23.65
C MET A 318 -3.81 -28.40 -24.25
N PHE A 319 -4.85 -28.31 -23.43
CA PHE A 319 -6.22 -28.06 -23.89
C PHE A 319 -6.32 -26.69 -24.57
N TYR A 320 -5.79 -25.66 -23.91
CA TYR A 320 -5.81 -24.30 -24.48
C TYR A 320 -4.97 -24.19 -25.75
N ARG A 321 -3.86 -24.94 -25.82
CA ARG A 321 -3.04 -25.00 -27.04
C ARG A 321 -3.84 -25.58 -28.20
N GLN A 322 -4.52 -26.71 -28.02
CA GLN A 322 -5.38 -27.30 -29.06
C GLN A 322 -6.54 -26.37 -29.45
N THR A 323 -7.10 -25.63 -28.50
CA THR A 323 -8.12 -24.63 -28.79
C THR A 323 -7.56 -23.51 -29.67
N LEU A 324 -6.38 -22.98 -29.36
CA LEU A 324 -5.72 -21.95 -30.18
C LEU A 324 -5.32 -22.47 -31.57
N ASP A 325 -4.83 -23.69 -31.66
CA ASP A 325 -4.47 -24.30 -32.95
C ASP A 325 -5.72 -24.42 -33.85
N SER A 326 -6.84 -24.91 -33.32
CA SER A 326 -8.10 -25.01 -34.07
C SER A 326 -8.64 -23.63 -34.48
N LEU A 327 -8.49 -22.62 -33.59
CA LEU A 327 -8.90 -21.26 -33.89
C LEU A 327 -8.04 -20.60 -34.96
N CYS A 328 -6.71 -20.88 -34.95
CA CYS A 328 -5.80 -20.39 -35.97
C CYS A 328 -6.13 -20.99 -37.36
N GLU A 329 -6.51 -22.27 -37.42
CA GLU A 329 -6.96 -22.91 -38.64
C GLU A 329 -8.26 -22.29 -39.18
N TYR A 330 -9.22 -22.06 -38.30
CA TYR A 330 -10.48 -21.40 -38.66
C TYR A 330 -10.31 -19.95 -39.15
N LEU A 331 -9.38 -19.20 -38.55
CA LEU A 331 -9.08 -17.80 -38.90
C LEU A 331 -8.09 -17.66 -40.06
N GLU A 332 -7.58 -18.78 -40.60
CA GLU A 332 -6.55 -18.84 -41.68
C GLU A 332 -5.26 -18.07 -41.30
N ILE A 333 -4.85 -18.17 -40.02
CA ILE A 333 -3.62 -17.53 -39.51
C ILE A 333 -2.62 -18.56 -39.02
N SER A 334 -1.33 -18.18 -38.97
CA SER A 334 -0.30 -19.02 -38.37
C SER A 334 -0.14 -18.77 -36.87
N ASN A 335 -0.13 -19.84 -36.07
CA ASN A 335 0.15 -19.79 -34.64
C ASN A 335 1.58 -19.35 -34.28
N LYS A 336 2.49 -19.26 -35.28
CA LYS A 336 3.90 -18.81 -35.17
C LYS A 336 4.07 -17.32 -35.44
N THR A 337 3.04 -16.63 -35.96
CA THR A 337 3.07 -15.18 -36.21
C THR A 337 3.10 -14.44 -34.88
N PRO A 338 3.98 -13.45 -34.66
CA PRO A 338 3.97 -12.60 -33.51
C PRO A 338 2.59 -11.92 -33.31
N TRP A 339 2.14 -11.74 -32.08
CA TRP A 339 0.85 -11.16 -31.78
C TRP A 339 0.62 -9.82 -32.47
N LYS A 340 1.61 -8.92 -32.43
CA LYS A 340 1.55 -7.60 -33.07
C LYS A 340 1.33 -7.63 -34.58
N ASP A 341 1.73 -8.72 -35.24
CA ASP A 341 1.65 -8.89 -36.69
C ASP A 341 0.38 -9.66 -37.11
N LEU A 342 -0.45 -10.10 -36.15
CA LEU A 342 -1.76 -10.71 -36.42
C LEU A 342 -2.77 -9.65 -36.86
N PRO A 343 -3.69 -10.00 -37.82
CA PRO A 343 -4.77 -9.10 -38.21
C PRO A 343 -5.67 -8.73 -37.00
N ALA A 344 -6.14 -7.49 -36.95
CA ALA A 344 -6.96 -6.99 -35.84
C ALA A 344 -8.20 -7.85 -35.57
N TYR A 345 -8.88 -8.35 -36.63
CA TYR A 345 -10.05 -9.23 -36.48
C TYR A 345 -9.68 -10.55 -35.77
N ALA A 346 -8.48 -11.08 -36.00
CA ALA A 346 -8.03 -12.29 -35.34
C ALA A 346 -7.70 -12.03 -33.87
N GLN A 347 -7.01 -10.93 -33.57
CA GLN A 347 -6.74 -10.51 -32.18
C GLN A 347 -8.05 -10.33 -31.39
N GLU A 348 -9.03 -9.66 -31.99
CA GLU A 348 -10.34 -9.42 -31.36
C GLU A 348 -11.12 -10.74 -31.15
N THR A 349 -11.15 -11.63 -32.15
CA THR A 349 -11.79 -12.95 -32.02
C THR A 349 -11.12 -13.79 -30.92
N ILE A 350 -9.79 -13.80 -30.86
CA ILE A 350 -9.06 -14.54 -29.81
C ILE A 350 -9.38 -14.00 -28.42
N LEU A 351 -9.36 -12.68 -28.24
CA LEU A 351 -9.60 -12.07 -26.94
C LEU A 351 -11.06 -12.14 -26.51
N TYR A 352 -12.00 -11.81 -27.40
CA TYR A 352 -13.40 -11.58 -27.03
C TYR A 352 -14.39 -12.62 -27.57
N GLY A 353 -13.92 -13.54 -28.42
CA GLY A 353 -14.73 -14.65 -28.92
C GLY A 353 -15.26 -14.47 -30.35
N SER A 354 -15.84 -15.55 -30.90
CA SER A 354 -16.40 -15.59 -32.24
C SER A 354 -17.85 -15.09 -32.35
N GLY A 355 -18.42 -14.53 -31.25
CA GLY A 355 -19.82 -14.18 -31.16
C GLY A 355 -20.73 -15.41 -31.39
N ASN A 356 -21.66 -15.34 -32.32
CA ASN A 356 -22.58 -16.45 -32.64
C ASN A 356 -21.99 -17.43 -33.69
N LYS A 357 -20.79 -17.20 -34.20
CA LYS A 357 -20.20 -18.06 -35.21
C LYS A 357 -19.58 -19.31 -34.56
N CYS A 358 -20.03 -20.48 -34.96
CA CYS A 358 -19.46 -21.74 -34.53
C CYS A 358 -18.06 -21.93 -35.12
N VAL A 359 -17.15 -22.45 -34.29
CA VAL A 359 -15.76 -22.76 -34.64
C VAL A 359 -15.54 -24.25 -34.40
N PRO A 360 -15.07 -25.02 -35.38
CA PRO A 360 -14.76 -26.44 -35.22
C PRO A 360 -13.51 -26.58 -34.35
N MET A 361 -13.70 -26.98 -33.11
CA MET A 361 -12.60 -27.20 -32.13
C MET A 361 -12.20 -28.65 -32.13
N VAL A 362 -10.96 -28.95 -32.51
CA VAL A 362 -10.40 -30.28 -32.59
C VAL A 362 -9.52 -30.57 -31.36
N TYR A 363 -9.94 -31.52 -30.55
CA TYR A 363 -9.20 -32.01 -29.43
C TYR A 363 -8.76 -33.46 -29.65
N SER A 364 -7.75 -33.92 -28.94
CA SER A 364 -7.19 -35.27 -29.14
C SER A 364 -8.21 -36.40 -29.01
N ARG A 365 -9.35 -36.18 -28.33
CA ARG A 365 -10.37 -37.19 -28.01
C ARG A 365 -11.75 -36.93 -28.61
N PHE A 366 -12.04 -35.71 -29.05
CA PHE A 366 -13.33 -35.32 -29.59
C PHE A 366 -13.23 -34.06 -30.45
N VAL A 367 -14.21 -33.85 -31.31
CA VAL A 367 -14.39 -32.60 -32.06
C VAL A 367 -15.71 -31.98 -31.60
N THR A 368 -15.76 -30.68 -31.45
CA THR A 368 -16.97 -29.95 -31.09
C THR A 368 -17.10 -28.71 -31.97
N ASP A 369 -18.30 -28.42 -32.38
CA ASP A 369 -18.64 -27.22 -33.19
C ASP A 369 -19.51 -26.31 -32.32
N LYS A 370 -18.91 -25.24 -31.79
CA LYS A 370 -19.60 -24.27 -30.92
C LYS A 370 -18.96 -22.91 -31.05
N PRO A 371 -19.66 -21.83 -30.69
CA PRO A 371 -19.05 -20.52 -30.59
C PRO A 371 -17.87 -20.52 -29.65
N PHE A 372 -16.80 -19.86 -30.06
CA PHE A 372 -15.62 -19.67 -29.21
C PHE A 372 -15.88 -18.52 -28.23
N GLU A 373 -15.76 -18.80 -26.94
CA GLU A 373 -16.08 -17.86 -25.85
C GLU A 373 -15.16 -16.62 -25.82
N GLY A 374 -13.90 -16.77 -26.24
CA GLY A 374 -12.85 -15.76 -26.04
C GLY A 374 -12.03 -15.95 -24.76
N VAL A 375 -10.79 -15.48 -24.79
CA VAL A 375 -9.88 -15.59 -23.63
C VAL A 375 -10.41 -14.78 -22.46
N ILE A 376 -10.79 -13.52 -22.66
CA ILE A 376 -11.24 -12.60 -21.62
C ILE A 376 -12.53 -13.07 -20.98
N PRO A 377 -13.62 -13.34 -21.71
CA PRO A 377 -14.85 -13.88 -21.13
C PRO A 377 -14.65 -15.22 -20.41
N ASN A 378 -13.78 -16.09 -20.92
CA ASN A 378 -13.42 -17.34 -20.24
C ASN A 378 -12.79 -17.10 -18.88
N MET A 379 -11.85 -16.13 -18.79
CA MET A 379 -11.19 -15.78 -17.53
C MET A 379 -12.17 -15.14 -16.54
N GLU A 380 -13.04 -14.23 -17.00
CA GLU A 380 -14.08 -13.59 -16.17
C GLU A 380 -15.05 -14.62 -15.60
N ARG A 381 -15.56 -15.52 -16.42
CA ARG A 381 -16.42 -16.61 -15.95
C ARG A 381 -15.70 -17.49 -14.93
N ARG A 382 -14.46 -17.92 -15.20
CA ARG A 382 -13.67 -18.74 -14.28
C ARG A 382 -13.38 -18.02 -12.96
N PHE A 383 -13.14 -16.72 -12.99
CA PHE A 383 -12.92 -15.92 -11.79
C PHE A 383 -14.17 -15.89 -10.89
N LEU A 384 -15.35 -15.82 -11.48
CA LEU A 384 -16.62 -15.83 -10.75
C LEU A 384 -17.01 -17.22 -10.24
N GLU A 385 -16.78 -18.27 -11.04
CA GLU A 385 -17.23 -19.63 -10.75
C GLU A 385 -16.27 -20.44 -9.87
N THR A 386 -14.98 -20.03 -9.74
CA THR A 386 -13.99 -20.83 -8.99
C THR A 386 -14.20 -20.75 -7.49
N ASP A 387 -14.23 -21.91 -6.82
CA ASP A 387 -14.20 -22.02 -5.35
C ASP A 387 -12.76 -22.00 -4.78
N SER A 388 -11.74 -22.16 -5.65
CA SER A 388 -10.35 -22.18 -5.26
C SER A 388 -9.81 -20.78 -5.06
N ALA A 389 -9.42 -20.43 -3.82
CA ALA A 389 -8.78 -19.16 -3.50
C ALA A 389 -7.48 -18.96 -4.30
N ALA A 390 -6.68 -20.02 -4.50
CA ALA A 390 -5.44 -19.95 -5.29
C ALA A 390 -5.69 -19.65 -6.77
N SER A 391 -6.73 -20.27 -7.38
CA SER A 391 -7.10 -20.01 -8.78
C SER A 391 -7.67 -18.60 -8.95
N ARG A 392 -8.41 -18.12 -7.95
CA ARG A 392 -8.94 -16.74 -7.96
C ARG A 392 -7.79 -15.72 -7.83
N GLU A 393 -6.81 -15.99 -6.97
CA GLU A 393 -5.60 -15.15 -6.84
C GLU A 393 -4.78 -15.14 -8.15
N GLU A 394 -4.61 -16.29 -8.79
CA GLU A 394 -3.91 -16.40 -10.09
C GLU A 394 -4.61 -15.56 -11.17
N LEU A 395 -5.94 -15.68 -11.31
CA LEU A 395 -6.72 -14.92 -12.29
C LEU A 395 -6.74 -13.42 -11.99
N ALA A 396 -6.72 -13.04 -10.69
CA ALA A 396 -6.68 -11.63 -10.28
C ALA A 396 -5.41 -10.90 -10.76
N HIS A 397 -4.32 -11.61 -11.03
CA HIS A 397 -3.10 -11.01 -11.60
C HIS A 397 -3.30 -10.44 -13.03
N TYR A 398 -4.34 -10.84 -13.72
CA TYR A 398 -4.68 -10.38 -15.06
C TYR A 398 -5.78 -9.31 -15.06
N GLN A 399 -6.16 -8.82 -13.87
CA GLN A 399 -7.13 -7.75 -13.73
C GLN A 399 -6.46 -6.40 -13.58
N SER A 400 -7.01 -5.42 -14.28
CA SER A 400 -6.73 -3.99 -14.06
C SER A 400 -7.97 -3.29 -13.54
N ALA A 401 -7.75 -2.14 -12.93
CA ALA A 401 -8.81 -1.30 -12.42
C ALA A 401 -9.02 -0.12 -13.36
N ALA A 402 -10.21 -0.02 -13.95
CA ALA A 402 -10.64 1.17 -14.67
C ALA A 402 -11.50 2.05 -13.75
N PRO A 403 -11.50 3.38 -13.92
CA PRO A 403 -12.44 4.24 -13.23
C PRO A 403 -13.88 3.77 -13.47
N CYS A 404 -14.66 3.65 -12.41
CA CYS A 404 -16.07 3.24 -12.51
C CYS A 404 -16.84 4.18 -13.43
N GLU A 405 -17.55 3.67 -14.41
CA GLU A 405 -18.32 4.44 -15.39
C GLU A 405 -19.38 5.36 -14.75
N CYS A 406 -19.96 4.95 -13.61
CA CYS A 406 -21.00 5.72 -12.93
C CYS A 406 -20.45 6.89 -12.10
N CYS A 407 -19.37 6.69 -11.38
CA CYS A 407 -18.81 7.71 -10.48
C CYS A 407 -17.47 8.30 -10.97
N HIS A 408 -16.95 7.84 -12.10
CA HIS A 408 -15.70 8.31 -12.70
C HIS A 408 -14.53 8.34 -11.69
N GLY A 409 -14.45 7.30 -10.85
CA GLY A 409 -13.40 7.20 -9.81
C GLY A 409 -13.76 7.84 -8.48
N LYS A 410 -14.80 8.67 -8.38
CA LYS A 410 -15.13 9.45 -7.16
C LYS A 410 -15.76 8.63 -6.02
N ARG A 411 -16.02 7.34 -6.17
CA ARG A 411 -16.50 6.39 -5.14
C ARG A 411 -17.87 6.66 -4.53
N LEU A 412 -18.38 7.89 -4.60
CA LEU A 412 -19.59 8.37 -3.96
C LEU A 412 -20.75 8.55 -4.95
N LYS A 413 -21.96 8.63 -4.41
CA LYS A 413 -23.16 8.99 -5.14
C LYS A 413 -23.15 10.46 -5.59
N PRO A 414 -23.89 10.82 -6.65
CA PRO A 414 -24.01 12.21 -7.12
C PRO A 414 -24.51 13.18 -6.04
N GLU A 415 -25.38 12.73 -5.12
CA GLU A 415 -25.93 13.51 -4.02
C GLU A 415 -24.82 13.97 -3.04
N ALA A 416 -23.86 13.08 -2.74
CA ALA A 416 -22.72 13.42 -1.89
C ALA A 416 -21.76 14.39 -2.59
N LEU A 417 -21.52 14.19 -3.89
CA LEU A 417 -20.63 15.04 -4.69
C LEU A 417 -21.23 16.42 -4.99
N ALA A 418 -22.56 16.54 -4.89
CA ALA A 418 -23.28 17.79 -5.05
C ALA A 418 -23.03 18.76 -3.89
N VAL A 419 -22.61 18.27 -2.71
CA VAL A 419 -22.31 19.12 -1.55
C VAL A 419 -20.87 19.60 -1.61
N LYS A 420 -20.67 20.92 -1.59
CA LYS A 420 -19.36 21.54 -1.76
C LYS A 420 -19.02 22.49 -0.61
N ILE A 421 -17.74 22.63 -0.34
CA ILE A 421 -17.17 23.67 0.53
C ILE A 421 -16.16 24.46 -0.30
N CYS A 422 -16.34 25.77 -0.38
CA CYS A 422 -15.50 26.66 -1.19
C CYS A 422 -15.28 26.12 -2.62
N GLY A 423 -16.34 25.62 -3.25
CA GLY A 423 -16.34 25.12 -4.62
C GLY A 423 -15.87 23.68 -4.81
N LYS A 424 -15.35 23.00 -3.79
CA LYS A 424 -14.81 21.63 -3.88
C LYS A 424 -15.74 20.59 -3.23
N ASP A 425 -15.95 19.46 -3.89
CA ASP A 425 -16.55 18.28 -3.27
C ASP A 425 -15.51 17.56 -2.35
N ILE A 426 -15.98 16.61 -1.56
CA ILE A 426 -15.13 15.92 -0.58
C ILE A 426 -14.02 15.09 -1.22
N ILE A 427 -14.27 14.53 -2.42
CA ILE A 427 -13.27 13.73 -3.13
C ILE A 427 -12.23 14.64 -3.77
N GLU A 428 -12.62 15.75 -4.39
CA GLU A 428 -11.69 16.74 -4.91
C GLU A 428 -10.77 17.30 -3.83
N ALA A 429 -11.26 17.46 -2.60
CA ALA A 429 -10.44 17.83 -1.46
C ALA A 429 -9.53 16.67 -1.00
N SER A 430 -9.99 15.41 -1.10
CA SER A 430 -9.19 14.23 -0.74
C SER A 430 -8.09 13.93 -1.77
N ASP A 431 -8.26 14.30 -3.02
CA ASP A 431 -7.31 14.08 -4.10
C ASP A 431 -6.15 15.08 -4.11
N MET A 432 -6.24 16.14 -3.31
CA MET A 432 -5.12 17.04 -3.08
C MET A 432 -3.96 16.33 -2.39
N SER A 433 -2.72 16.71 -2.72
CA SER A 433 -1.56 16.31 -1.90
C SER A 433 -1.72 16.86 -0.48
N ILE A 434 -1.12 16.19 0.50
CA ILE A 434 -1.15 16.62 1.92
C ILE A 434 -0.71 18.08 2.05
N LYS A 435 0.32 18.49 1.30
CA LYS A 435 0.79 19.90 1.26
C LYS A 435 -0.28 20.86 0.73
N GLN A 436 -0.92 20.50 -0.38
CA GLN A 436 -2.00 21.31 -0.96
C GLN A 436 -3.22 21.36 -0.05
N ALA A 437 -3.60 20.22 0.53
CA ALA A 437 -4.71 20.11 1.47
C ALA A 437 -4.47 20.95 2.74
N LEU A 438 -3.25 20.91 3.30
CA LEU A 438 -2.88 21.71 4.46
C LEU A 438 -3.04 23.22 4.18
N ASN A 439 -2.55 23.68 3.02
CA ASN A 439 -2.70 25.07 2.63
C ASN A 439 -4.16 25.46 2.42
N TRP A 440 -4.94 24.59 1.76
CA TRP A 440 -6.34 24.86 1.47
C TRP A 440 -7.17 24.90 2.75
N PHE A 441 -7.08 23.89 3.63
CA PHE A 441 -7.83 23.84 4.90
C PHE A 441 -7.45 24.99 5.84
N SER A 442 -6.19 25.44 5.84
CA SER A 442 -5.77 26.61 6.64
C SER A 442 -6.44 27.91 6.17
N GLY A 443 -6.92 28.01 4.94
CA GLY A 443 -7.58 29.19 4.39
C GLY A 443 -9.10 29.07 4.22
N VAL A 444 -9.68 27.88 4.38
CA VAL A 444 -11.11 27.62 4.14
C VAL A 444 -12.00 28.37 5.13
N GLU A 445 -11.62 28.41 6.38
CA GLU A 445 -12.42 29.01 7.44
C GLU A 445 -12.79 30.47 7.16
N ALA A 446 -11.83 31.25 6.66
CA ALA A 446 -12.03 32.66 6.32
C ALA A 446 -13.03 32.88 5.16
N GLN A 447 -13.32 31.88 4.37
CA GLN A 447 -14.22 31.93 3.22
C GLN A 447 -15.65 31.49 3.56
N LEU A 448 -15.89 30.98 4.76
CA LEU A 448 -17.19 30.53 5.21
C LEU A 448 -18.00 31.70 5.80
N THR A 449 -19.32 31.59 5.81
CA THR A 449 -20.19 32.53 6.53
C THR A 449 -19.95 32.46 8.03
N PRO A 450 -20.18 33.56 8.82
CA PRO A 450 -19.90 33.57 10.25
C PRO A 450 -20.52 32.38 11.04
N GLN A 451 -21.76 32.03 10.70
CA GLN A 451 -22.44 30.88 11.32
C GLN A 451 -21.73 29.55 10.99
N LYS A 452 -21.30 29.34 9.74
CA LYS A 452 -20.57 28.14 9.33
C LYS A 452 -19.14 28.12 9.87
N GLN A 453 -18.50 29.28 10.08
CA GLN A 453 -17.20 29.37 10.75
C GLN A 453 -17.24 28.82 12.16
N GLU A 454 -18.22 29.21 12.96
CA GLU A 454 -18.36 28.74 14.33
C GLU A 454 -18.53 27.22 14.41
N ILE A 455 -19.31 26.63 13.49
CA ILE A 455 -19.50 25.19 13.38
C ILE A 455 -18.23 24.48 12.92
N ALA A 456 -17.55 25.02 11.91
CA ALA A 456 -16.41 24.40 11.24
C ALA A 456 -15.09 24.53 12.01
N HIS A 457 -14.92 25.55 12.84
CA HIS A 457 -13.66 25.92 13.51
C HIS A 457 -12.95 24.73 14.18
N LYS A 458 -13.66 24.00 15.05
CA LYS A 458 -13.08 22.85 15.76
C LYS A 458 -12.71 21.71 14.83
N ILE A 459 -13.54 21.47 13.81
CA ILE A 459 -13.34 20.39 12.83
C ILE A 459 -12.13 20.70 11.95
N ILE A 460 -12.04 21.93 11.44
CA ILE A 460 -10.92 22.39 10.60
C ILE A 460 -9.61 22.33 11.38
N LYS A 461 -9.60 22.73 12.63
CA LYS A 461 -8.44 22.65 13.51
C LYS A 461 -7.91 21.22 13.59
N GLU A 462 -8.76 20.23 13.82
CA GLU A 462 -8.38 18.81 13.90
C GLU A 462 -7.81 18.30 12.55
N ILE A 463 -8.42 18.69 11.44
CA ILE A 463 -7.93 18.34 10.09
C ILE A 463 -6.54 18.95 9.86
N VAL A 464 -6.37 20.24 10.13
CA VAL A 464 -5.11 20.97 9.93
C VAL A 464 -3.99 20.40 10.79
N GLU A 465 -4.27 20.05 12.04
CA GLU A 465 -3.27 19.45 12.93
C GLU A 465 -2.80 18.10 12.40
N ARG A 466 -3.70 17.21 11.99
CA ARG A 466 -3.35 15.92 11.41
C ARG A 466 -2.59 16.03 10.09
N LEU A 467 -3.02 16.93 9.20
CA LEU A 467 -2.30 17.22 7.96
C LEU A 467 -0.90 17.77 8.21
N ARG A 468 -0.73 18.62 9.22
CA ARG A 468 0.57 19.15 9.63
C ARG A 468 1.50 18.05 10.12
N PHE A 469 0.98 17.06 10.88
CA PHE A 469 1.80 15.93 11.29
C PHE A 469 2.25 15.08 10.10
N LEU A 470 1.37 14.79 9.15
CA LEU A 470 1.72 14.07 7.93
C LEU A 470 2.78 14.81 7.10
N ASN A 471 2.64 16.13 6.99
CA ASN A 471 3.63 16.98 6.33
C ASN A 471 5.00 16.95 7.05
N ASN A 472 4.99 16.95 8.39
CA ASN A 472 6.20 16.98 9.19
C ASN A 472 6.96 15.64 9.20
N VAL A 473 6.29 14.52 8.93
CA VAL A 473 6.95 13.21 8.77
C VAL A 473 7.39 12.94 7.32
N GLY A 474 7.37 13.97 6.44
CA GLY A 474 7.85 13.86 5.07
C GLY A 474 6.90 13.14 4.11
N LEU A 475 5.58 13.20 4.35
CA LEU A 475 4.54 12.60 3.50
C LEU A 475 3.73 13.65 2.73
N ASP A 476 4.28 14.83 2.56
CA ASP A 476 3.65 16.01 1.94
C ASP A 476 3.19 15.78 0.49
N TYR A 477 3.80 14.85 -0.22
CA TYR A 477 3.50 14.48 -1.60
C TYR A 477 2.35 13.48 -1.75
N LEU A 478 1.94 12.74 -0.71
CA LEU A 478 0.85 11.78 -0.78
C LEU A 478 -0.51 12.49 -0.87
N THR A 479 -1.49 11.84 -1.52
CA THR A 479 -2.89 12.25 -1.48
C THR A 479 -3.65 11.51 -0.39
N MET A 480 -4.67 12.13 0.18
CA MET A 480 -5.51 11.47 1.19
C MET A 480 -6.35 10.32 0.59
N SER A 481 -6.64 10.37 -0.71
CA SER A 481 -7.37 9.33 -1.44
C SER A 481 -6.53 8.11 -1.78
N ARG A 482 -5.18 8.17 -1.64
CA ARG A 482 -4.28 7.07 -1.97
C ARG A 482 -4.58 5.83 -1.14
N GLN A 483 -4.72 4.69 -1.80
CA GLN A 483 -5.02 3.41 -1.17
C GLN A 483 -3.85 2.94 -0.30
N SER A 484 -4.16 2.43 0.90
CA SER A 484 -3.14 1.95 1.86
C SER A 484 -2.31 0.77 1.32
N GLY A 485 -2.90 -0.09 0.49
CA GLY A 485 -2.19 -1.22 -0.13
C GLY A 485 -1.13 -0.83 -1.18
N THR A 486 -1.09 0.43 -1.61
CA THR A 486 -0.10 0.95 -2.57
C THR A 486 1.06 1.70 -1.90
N LEU A 487 1.05 1.78 -0.57
CA LEU A 487 2.08 2.46 0.20
C LEU A 487 3.31 1.57 0.41
N SER A 488 4.48 2.16 0.40
CA SER A 488 5.70 1.49 0.87
C SER A 488 5.64 1.24 2.39
N GLY A 489 6.45 0.29 2.89
CA GLY A 489 6.51 -0.01 4.32
C GLY A 489 6.81 1.22 5.18
N GLY A 490 7.78 2.05 4.76
CA GLY A 490 8.14 3.29 5.44
C GLY A 490 7.04 4.36 5.38
N GLU A 491 6.33 4.53 4.23
CA GLU A 491 5.18 5.44 4.15
C GLU A 491 4.08 5.03 5.12
N ALA A 492 3.74 3.75 5.17
CA ALA A 492 2.72 3.23 6.07
C ALA A 492 3.09 3.40 7.55
N GLN A 493 4.34 3.17 7.90
CA GLN A 493 4.86 3.37 9.25
C GLN A 493 4.76 4.84 9.68
N ARG A 494 5.15 5.78 8.80
CA ARG A 494 5.06 7.23 9.07
C ARG A 494 3.61 7.72 9.16
N ILE A 495 2.69 7.15 8.38
CA ILE A 495 1.25 7.44 8.52
C ILE A 495 0.75 7.03 9.91
N ARG A 496 1.13 5.83 10.39
CA ARG A 496 0.78 5.38 11.74
C ARG A 496 1.38 6.29 12.80
N LEU A 497 2.65 6.66 12.65
CA LEU A 497 3.33 7.61 13.54
C LEU A 497 2.58 8.93 13.61
N ALA A 498 2.26 9.53 12.45
CA ALA A 498 1.53 10.78 12.39
C ALA A 498 0.12 10.69 13.02
N SER A 499 -0.58 9.58 12.81
CA SER A 499 -1.91 9.33 13.42
C SER A 499 -1.82 9.23 14.95
N GLN A 500 -0.80 8.54 15.49
CA GLN A 500 -0.60 8.42 16.94
C GLN A 500 -0.20 9.75 17.60
N ILE A 501 0.65 10.53 16.94
CA ILE A 501 1.02 11.87 17.43
C ILE A 501 -0.19 12.79 17.44
N GLY A 502 -1.04 12.71 16.41
CA GLY A 502 -2.27 13.49 16.30
C GLY A 502 -3.27 13.22 17.43
N SER A 503 -3.17 12.08 18.13
CA SER A 503 -4.01 11.78 19.30
C SER A 503 -3.70 12.62 20.55
N GLY A 504 -2.55 13.31 20.59
CA GLY A 504 -2.12 14.15 21.70
C GLY A 504 -1.87 13.42 23.02
N LEU A 505 -1.63 12.10 22.97
CA LEU A 505 -1.38 11.29 24.16
C LEU A 505 -0.08 11.71 24.84
N THR A 506 -0.12 11.80 26.17
CA THR A 506 1.03 12.11 27.03
C THR A 506 1.25 11.00 28.05
N GLY A 507 2.49 10.82 28.50
CA GLY A 507 2.85 9.77 29.47
C GLY A 507 2.87 8.36 28.86
N VAL A 508 2.93 8.24 27.54
CA VAL A 508 2.96 7.00 26.79
C VAL A 508 4.40 6.66 26.41
N MET A 509 4.70 5.38 26.26
CA MET A 509 5.95 4.87 25.71
C MET A 509 5.77 4.47 24.24
N TYR A 510 6.44 5.16 23.34
CA TYR A 510 6.48 4.82 21.91
C TYR A 510 7.72 3.98 21.61
N VAL A 511 7.54 2.83 20.96
CA VAL A 511 8.61 1.96 20.47
C VAL A 511 8.55 1.90 18.96
N LEU A 512 9.59 2.40 18.28
CA LEU A 512 9.64 2.52 16.83
C LEU A 512 10.78 1.66 16.25
N ASP A 513 10.49 1.01 15.12
CA ASP A 513 11.45 0.19 14.38
C ASP A 513 11.91 0.92 13.12
N GLU A 514 13.14 1.39 13.12
CA GLU A 514 13.81 2.04 11.99
C GLU A 514 12.93 3.06 11.22
N PRO A 515 12.40 4.11 11.88
CA PRO A 515 11.46 5.02 11.24
C PRO A 515 12.08 5.89 10.12
N SER A 516 13.42 5.96 10.04
CA SER A 516 14.15 6.69 8.98
C SER A 516 14.25 5.95 7.65
N ILE A 517 13.76 4.69 7.58
CA ILE A 517 13.87 3.87 6.37
C ILE A 517 13.25 4.55 5.13
N GLY A 518 14.02 4.52 4.01
CA GLY A 518 13.59 5.05 2.73
C GLY A 518 13.44 6.58 2.72
N LEU A 519 13.99 7.27 3.73
CA LEU A 519 14.01 8.73 3.79
C LEU A 519 15.29 9.29 3.20
N HIS A 520 15.11 10.34 2.41
CA HIS A 520 16.20 11.26 2.10
C HIS A 520 16.57 12.07 3.35
N GLN A 521 17.81 12.49 3.49
CA GLN A 521 18.31 13.20 4.68
C GLN A 521 17.46 14.42 5.04
N ARG A 522 16.98 15.18 4.06
CA ARG A 522 16.04 16.30 4.25
C ARG A 522 14.77 15.92 5.00
N ASP A 523 14.22 14.75 4.70
CA ASP A 523 12.96 14.30 5.31
C ASP A 523 13.23 13.63 6.66
N ASN A 524 14.46 13.08 6.86
CA ASN A 524 14.93 12.57 8.15
C ASN A 524 15.03 13.68 9.20
N ASP A 525 15.54 14.87 8.83
CA ASP A 525 15.57 16.04 9.72
C ASP A 525 14.17 16.39 10.27
N LYS A 526 13.13 16.33 9.42
CA LYS A 526 11.74 16.56 9.83
C LYS A 526 11.22 15.48 10.78
N LEU A 527 11.56 14.22 10.51
CA LEU A 527 11.21 13.09 11.36
C LEU A 527 11.82 13.23 12.74
N LEU A 528 13.13 13.54 12.84
CA LEU A 528 13.81 13.75 14.09
C LEU A 528 13.21 14.89 14.92
N ALA A 529 12.89 16.01 14.28
CA ALA A 529 12.18 17.11 14.93
C ALA A 529 10.82 16.66 15.49
N THR A 530 10.14 15.77 14.81
CA THR A 530 8.84 15.21 15.23
C THR A 530 8.99 14.28 16.43
N LEU A 531 10.00 13.39 16.44
CA LEU A 531 10.33 12.50 17.58
C LEU A 531 10.75 13.29 18.81
N THR A 532 11.56 14.33 18.64
CA THR A 532 11.94 15.26 19.71
C THR A 532 10.72 15.95 20.31
N ARG A 533 9.78 16.41 19.47
CA ARG A 533 8.52 17.00 19.94
C ARG A 533 7.68 16.00 20.74
N LEU A 534 7.59 14.73 20.31
CA LEU A 534 6.92 13.67 21.08
C LEU A 534 7.49 13.52 22.49
N ARG A 535 8.81 13.52 22.61
CA ARG A 535 9.50 13.53 23.90
C ARG A 535 9.13 14.77 24.73
N ASP A 536 9.19 15.95 24.12
CA ASP A 536 9.01 17.23 24.82
C ASP A 536 7.60 17.43 25.39
N ILE A 537 6.60 16.74 24.84
CA ILE A 537 5.23 16.72 25.40
C ILE A 537 5.07 15.70 26.55
N GLY A 538 6.15 15.04 27.00
CA GLY A 538 6.17 14.17 28.18
C GLY A 538 5.99 12.68 27.85
N ASN A 539 6.41 12.22 26.67
CA ASN A 539 6.43 10.80 26.30
C ASN A 539 7.86 10.21 26.38
N THR A 540 7.92 8.90 26.56
CA THR A 540 9.15 8.14 26.42
C THR A 540 9.21 7.60 24.99
N VAL A 541 10.27 7.90 24.24
CA VAL A 541 10.43 7.48 22.84
C VAL A 541 11.65 6.56 22.74
N ILE A 542 11.42 5.29 22.42
CA ILE A 542 12.45 4.27 22.19
C ILE A 542 12.50 3.97 20.70
N VAL A 543 13.65 4.14 20.08
CA VAL A 543 13.82 3.95 18.63
C VAL A 543 14.93 2.95 18.38
N VAL A 544 14.66 1.90 17.61
CA VAL A 544 15.72 1.06 17.04
C VAL A 544 16.18 1.74 15.76
N GLU A 545 17.45 2.17 15.70
CA GLU A 545 17.96 2.97 14.58
C GLU A 545 19.42 2.72 14.26
N HIS A 546 19.76 3.00 12.99
CA HIS A 546 21.12 2.92 12.45
C HIS A 546 21.59 4.24 11.83
N ASP A 547 20.74 5.24 11.77
CA ASP A 547 21.03 6.57 11.22
C ASP A 547 21.92 7.38 12.17
N GLU A 548 22.97 8.01 11.62
CA GLU A 548 23.94 8.80 12.41
C GLU A 548 23.28 9.99 13.10
N ASP A 549 22.39 10.72 12.39
CA ASP A 549 21.75 11.92 12.92
C ASP A 549 20.76 11.58 14.02
N ALA A 550 20.05 10.45 13.89
CA ALA A 550 19.16 9.94 14.93
C ALA A 550 19.93 9.56 16.20
N MET A 551 21.08 8.88 16.06
CA MET A 551 21.93 8.52 17.19
C MET A 551 22.50 9.77 17.89
N ARG A 552 22.92 10.79 17.13
CA ARG A 552 23.46 12.04 17.69
C ARG A 552 22.40 12.91 18.37
N ALA A 553 21.13 12.82 17.91
CA ALA A 553 20.00 13.55 18.47
C ALA A 553 19.41 12.88 19.74
N ALA A 554 19.83 11.66 20.08
CA ALA A 554 19.32 10.91 21.23
C ALA A 554 19.76 11.54 22.57
N ASP A 555 18.87 11.50 23.56
CA ASP A 555 19.21 11.81 24.97
C ASP A 555 19.95 10.65 25.62
N PHE A 556 19.59 9.42 25.22
CA PHE A 556 20.18 8.19 25.73
C PHE A 556 20.44 7.21 24.58
N LEU A 557 21.64 6.65 24.52
CA LEU A 557 22.05 5.71 23.47
C LEU A 557 22.38 4.36 24.10
N VAL A 558 21.86 3.28 23.50
CA VAL A 558 22.14 1.89 23.89
C VAL A 558 22.76 1.18 22.71
N ASP A 559 24.00 0.76 22.83
CA ASP A 559 24.71 -0.02 21.80
C ASP A 559 24.70 -1.50 22.15
N MET A 560 24.07 -2.31 21.28
CA MET A 560 23.93 -3.75 21.44
C MET A 560 25.01 -4.50 20.66
N GLY A 561 25.64 -5.49 21.28
CA GLY A 561 26.69 -6.25 20.63
C GLY A 561 27.30 -7.33 21.51
N PRO A 562 28.66 -7.55 21.39
CA PRO A 562 29.62 -6.94 20.43
C PRO A 562 29.49 -7.49 18.99
N GLY A 563 28.79 -8.63 18.80
CA GLY A 563 28.60 -9.30 17.54
C GLY A 563 27.11 -9.49 17.21
N ALA A 564 26.83 -10.43 16.33
CA ALA A 564 25.47 -10.83 15.91
C ALA A 564 25.14 -12.26 16.40
N GLY A 565 23.86 -12.60 16.51
CA GLY A 565 23.40 -13.93 16.92
C GLY A 565 23.92 -14.35 18.28
N SER A 566 24.54 -15.52 18.37
CA SER A 566 25.15 -16.06 19.62
C SER A 566 26.28 -15.18 20.18
N ASN A 567 26.94 -14.38 19.34
CA ASN A 567 27.98 -13.44 19.73
C ASN A 567 27.46 -12.05 20.12
N GLY A 568 26.13 -11.82 19.96
CA GLY A 568 25.45 -10.60 20.37
C GLY A 568 24.78 -10.74 21.74
N GLY A 569 23.72 -9.96 21.93
CA GLY A 569 22.82 -10.06 23.08
C GLY A 569 23.28 -9.39 24.35
N ASN A 570 24.36 -8.60 24.32
CA ASN A 570 24.83 -7.82 25.45
C ASN A 570 24.70 -6.31 25.17
N VAL A 571 24.57 -5.53 26.22
CA VAL A 571 24.75 -4.08 26.16
C VAL A 571 26.23 -3.77 26.22
N VAL A 572 26.81 -3.27 25.15
CA VAL A 572 28.23 -2.89 25.05
C VAL A 572 28.45 -1.54 25.69
N ALA A 573 27.54 -0.61 25.45
CA ALA A 573 27.57 0.72 26.05
C ALA A 573 26.12 1.24 26.22
N ALA A 574 25.87 1.96 27.31
CA ALA A 574 24.60 2.66 27.53
C ALA A 574 24.88 3.94 28.32
N GLY A 575 24.24 5.03 27.94
CA GLY A 575 24.42 6.33 28.59
C GLY A 575 24.05 7.47 27.63
N THR A 576 24.41 8.68 27.99
CA THR A 576 24.34 9.82 27.08
C THR A 576 25.25 9.58 25.86
N VAL A 577 24.94 10.22 24.73
CA VAL A 577 25.77 10.07 23.51
C VAL A 577 27.24 10.32 23.81
N ALA A 578 27.57 11.37 24.61
CA ALA A 578 28.93 11.71 24.98
C ALA A 578 29.64 10.61 25.83
N GLU A 579 28.91 9.86 26.62
CA GLU A 579 29.41 8.73 27.39
C GLU A 579 29.67 7.51 26.52
N VAL A 580 28.76 7.18 25.65
CA VAL A 580 28.88 6.05 24.70
C VAL A 580 30.04 6.27 23.74
N LEU A 581 30.25 7.49 23.26
CA LEU A 581 31.36 7.84 22.37
C LEU A 581 32.76 7.62 23.00
N LYS A 582 32.87 7.59 24.33
CA LYS A 582 34.14 7.28 25.04
C LYS A 582 34.45 5.78 25.10
N ASN A 583 33.46 4.92 24.80
CA ASN A 583 33.65 3.47 24.91
C ASN A 583 34.35 2.91 23.65
N LYS A 584 35.62 2.56 23.79
CA LYS A 584 36.44 2.01 22.70
C LYS A 584 35.99 0.63 22.19
N ASN A 585 35.19 -0.10 22.97
CA ASN A 585 34.66 -1.42 22.57
C ASN A 585 33.41 -1.31 21.74
N SER A 586 32.74 -0.14 21.68
CA SER A 586 31.57 0.12 20.88
C SER A 586 31.98 0.37 19.41
N LEU A 587 31.53 -0.49 18.52
CA LEU A 587 31.70 -0.29 17.08
C LEU A 587 30.99 0.97 16.62
N THR A 588 29.80 1.21 17.13
CA THR A 588 29.01 2.42 16.85
C THR A 588 29.79 3.68 17.22
N ALA A 589 30.38 3.70 18.42
CA ALA A 589 31.19 4.83 18.86
C ALA A 589 32.42 5.07 17.96
N GLN A 590 33.11 4.00 17.52
CA GLN A 590 34.23 4.12 16.58
C GLN A 590 33.85 4.76 15.25
N TYR A 591 32.66 4.47 14.71
CA TYR A 591 32.14 5.11 13.50
C TYR A 591 31.71 6.55 13.74
N LEU A 592 31.00 6.82 14.83
CA LEU A 592 30.55 8.18 15.18
C LEU A 592 31.73 9.13 15.52
N ASN A 593 32.83 8.61 16.05
CA ASN A 593 34.07 9.37 16.30
C ASN A 593 34.94 9.53 15.05
N GLY A 594 34.65 8.84 13.96
CA GLY A 594 35.44 8.86 12.72
C GLY A 594 36.71 7.98 12.80
N GLU A 595 36.86 7.15 13.85
CA GLU A 595 37.97 6.18 13.94
C GLU A 595 37.86 5.09 12.89
N LYS A 596 36.62 4.69 12.60
CA LYS A 596 36.25 3.86 11.45
C LYS A 596 35.36 4.63 10.51
N TYR A 597 35.53 4.45 9.23
CA TYR A 597 34.71 5.08 8.20
C TYR A 597 34.68 4.25 6.92
N ILE A 598 33.73 4.54 6.06
CA ILE A 598 33.65 4.04 4.70
C ILE A 598 34.40 5.04 3.82
N ALA A 599 35.52 4.60 3.23
CA ALA A 599 36.39 5.48 2.46
C ALA A 599 35.75 5.91 1.14
N VAL A 600 35.99 7.16 0.75
CA VAL A 600 35.69 7.65 -0.59
C VAL A 600 36.72 7.06 -1.56
N PRO A 601 36.31 6.46 -2.70
CA PRO A 601 37.25 5.98 -3.71
C PRO A 601 38.13 7.11 -4.25
N SER A 602 39.46 6.88 -4.31
CA SER A 602 40.41 7.86 -4.84
C SER A 602 40.25 8.11 -6.34
N ILE A 603 39.71 7.14 -7.07
CA ILE A 603 39.48 7.21 -8.51
C ILE A 603 38.08 6.69 -8.81
N ARG A 604 37.30 7.46 -9.57
CA ARG A 604 35.99 7.05 -10.10
C ARG A 604 36.16 6.28 -11.40
N ARG A 605 35.49 5.15 -11.53
CA ARG A 605 35.48 4.38 -12.77
C ARG A 605 34.70 5.13 -13.85
N LYS A 606 35.29 5.27 -15.04
CA LYS A 606 34.62 5.87 -16.20
C LYS A 606 33.72 4.88 -16.95
N GLY A 607 33.67 3.63 -16.50
CA GLY A 607 33.00 2.54 -17.21
C GLY A 607 33.78 2.07 -18.44
N ASN A 608 33.12 1.26 -19.26
CA ASN A 608 33.71 0.67 -20.46
C ASN A 608 33.44 1.49 -21.75
N GLY A 609 33.01 2.74 -21.63
CA GLY A 609 32.69 3.63 -22.75
C GLY A 609 31.35 3.33 -23.43
N LYS A 610 30.57 2.39 -22.92
CA LYS A 610 29.23 2.03 -23.41
C LYS A 610 28.17 2.52 -22.43
N PHE A 611 26.99 2.79 -22.94
CA PHE A 611 25.88 3.31 -22.14
C PHE A 611 24.60 2.50 -22.38
N LEU A 612 23.80 2.44 -21.36
CA LEU A 612 22.39 2.05 -21.42
C LEU A 612 21.56 3.34 -21.38
N GLU A 613 20.73 3.56 -22.39
CA GLU A 613 19.94 4.80 -22.51
C GLU A 613 18.45 4.45 -22.62
N LEU A 614 17.64 5.04 -21.76
CA LEU A 614 16.18 4.99 -21.78
C LEU A 614 15.67 6.39 -22.07
N THR A 615 14.86 6.57 -23.11
CA THR A 615 14.33 7.87 -23.49
C THR A 615 12.83 7.93 -23.34
N GLY A 616 12.32 9.09 -22.92
CA GLY A 616 10.90 9.36 -22.90
C GLY A 616 10.14 8.62 -21.82
N ALA A 617 10.71 8.37 -20.65
CA ALA A 617 10.00 7.70 -19.53
C ALA A 617 8.90 8.59 -18.95
N LYS A 618 7.65 8.06 -18.89
CA LYS A 618 6.42 8.79 -18.51
C LYS A 618 5.60 8.04 -17.45
N THR A 619 6.20 7.08 -16.78
CA THR A 619 5.51 6.24 -15.78
C THR A 619 5.21 7.03 -14.51
N ASN A 620 3.98 6.96 -13.98
CA ASN A 620 3.53 7.65 -12.77
C ASN A 620 3.81 9.17 -12.84
N ASN A 621 4.64 9.69 -11.94
CA ASN A 621 4.99 11.12 -11.88
C ASN A 621 6.15 11.54 -12.79
N LEU A 622 6.72 10.64 -13.60
CA LEU A 622 7.85 10.96 -14.47
C LEU A 622 7.45 11.93 -15.61
N LYS A 623 8.24 12.99 -15.79
CA LYS A 623 7.98 14.06 -16.74
C LYS A 623 8.78 13.90 -18.04
N ASN A 624 8.56 12.80 -18.76
CA ASN A 624 9.22 12.52 -20.04
C ASN A 624 10.75 12.60 -19.92
N VAL A 625 11.30 11.80 -19.00
CA VAL A 625 12.73 11.85 -18.65
C VAL A 625 13.59 10.90 -19.49
N ASP A 626 14.81 11.35 -19.77
CA ASP A 626 15.84 10.56 -20.44
C ASP A 626 16.90 10.14 -19.42
N LEU A 627 17.15 8.84 -19.32
CA LEU A 627 18.12 8.24 -18.42
C LEU A 627 19.29 7.68 -19.18
N LYS A 628 20.52 7.98 -18.74
CA LYS A 628 21.76 7.44 -19.27
C LYS A 628 22.62 6.84 -18.18
N ILE A 629 22.93 5.54 -18.26
CA ILE A 629 23.74 4.80 -17.30
C ILE A 629 25.03 4.33 -17.96
N PRO A 630 26.22 4.68 -17.44
CA PRO A 630 27.49 4.14 -17.92
C PRO A 630 27.62 2.67 -17.51
N LEU A 631 28.02 1.79 -18.45
CA LEU A 631 28.17 0.35 -18.18
C LEU A 631 29.56 0.05 -17.57
N GLY A 632 29.59 -0.92 -16.66
CA GLY A 632 30.78 -1.29 -15.89
C GLY A 632 31.07 -0.32 -14.73
N THR A 633 30.06 0.31 -14.18
CA THR A 633 30.14 1.24 -13.05
C THR A 633 29.24 0.84 -11.90
N PHE A 634 29.52 1.42 -10.74
CA PHE A 634 28.64 1.46 -9.58
C PHE A 634 27.85 2.77 -9.64
N THR A 635 26.58 2.70 -10.01
CA THR A 635 25.69 3.86 -10.19
C THR A 635 24.69 3.91 -9.06
N CYS A 636 24.59 5.06 -8.36
CA CYS A 636 23.53 5.33 -7.38
C CYS A 636 22.42 6.20 -7.98
N VAL A 637 21.17 5.78 -7.80
CA VAL A 637 19.98 6.57 -8.10
C VAL A 637 19.46 7.16 -6.82
N THR A 638 19.49 8.49 -6.72
CA THR A 638 19.23 9.23 -5.50
C THR A 638 18.06 10.21 -5.68
N GLY A 639 17.70 10.89 -4.61
CA GLY A 639 16.66 11.91 -4.61
C GLY A 639 15.66 11.69 -3.48
N ILE A 640 14.79 12.66 -3.28
CA ILE A 640 13.82 12.65 -2.18
C ILE A 640 12.78 11.53 -2.31
N SER A 641 12.10 11.25 -1.21
CA SER A 641 10.99 10.28 -1.20
C SER A 641 9.85 10.74 -2.12
N GLY A 642 9.27 9.80 -2.90
CA GLY A 642 8.25 10.10 -3.91
C GLY A 642 8.76 10.82 -5.17
N GLY A 643 10.09 11.03 -5.33
CA GLY A 643 10.67 11.72 -6.50
C GLY A 643 10.54 10.98 -7.84
N GLY A 644 10.22 9.66 -7.85
CA GLY A 644 10.06 8.85 -9.06
C GLY A 644 11.18 7.83 -9.30
N LYS A 645 12.08 7.58 -8.34
CA LYS A 645 13.20 6.65 -8.45
C LYS A 645 12.77 5.24 -8.84
N SER A 646 11.87 4.63 -8.08
CA SER A 646 11.39 3.25 -8.33
C SER A 646 10.59 3.17 -9.64
N SER A 647 9.81 4.21 -9.97
CA SER A 647 9.08 4.30 -11.25
C SER A 647 10.01 4.29 -12.46
N LEU A 648 11.15 5.01 -12.37
CA LEU A 648 12.13 5.06 -13.45
C LEU A 648 12.94 3.76 -13.56
N ILE A 649 13.47 3.26 -12.44
CA ILE A 649 14.43 2.15 -12.45
C ILE A 649 13.73 0.79 -12.43
N LEU A 650 12.81 0.55 -11.49
CA LEU A 650 12.18 -0.76 -11.33
C LEU A 650 11.02 -0.97 -12.31
N GLU A 651 10.09 0.00 -12.36
CA GLU A 651 8.87 -0.18 -13.16
C GLU A 651 9.07 0.08 -14.64
N THR A 652 10.04 0.91 -15.03
CA THR A 652 10.30 1.22 -16.43
C THR A 652 11.54 0.50 -16.94
N LEU A 653 12.74 0.86 -16.44
CA LEU A 653 14.00 0.36 -16.99
C LEU A 653 14.16 -1.16 -16.81
N CYS A 654 14.02 -1.65 -15.57
CA CYS A 654 14.23 -3.06 -15.25
C CYS A 654 13.26 -3.96 -16.03
N LYS A 655 11.97 -3.64 -15.99
CA LYS A 655 10.93 -4.39 -16.69
C LYS A 655 11.08 -4.32 -18.22
N ALA A 656 11.49 -3.15 -18.75
CA ALA A 656 11.76 -3.00 -20.17
C ALA A 656 12.92 -3.90 -20.64
N ILE A 657 14.01 -3.94 -19.88
CA ILE A 657 15.15 -4.82 -20.18
C ILE A 657 14.74 -6.29 -20.08
N ASP A 658 14.01 -6.68 -19.04
CA ASP A 658 13.55 -8.05 -18.83
C ASP A 658 12.59 -8.51 -19.95
N LYS A 659 11.72 -7.62 -20.41
CA LYS A 659 10.83 -7.87 -21.56
C LYS A 659 11.63 -8.18 -22.84
N GLU A 660 12.65 -7.39 -23.13
CA GLU A 660 13.44 -7.53 -24.35
C GLU A 660 14.44 -8.70 -24.30
N LEU A 661 15.11 -8.94 -23.16
CA LEU A 661 16.12 -9.99 -23.02
C LEU A 661 15.52 -11.37 -22.73
N ASN A 662 14.52 -11.43 -21.86
CA ASN A 662 13.99 -12.70 -21.35
C ASN A 662 12.58 -13.00 -21.87
N GLY A 663 11.98 -12.13 -22.68
CA GLY A 663 10.59 -12.27 -23.11
C GLY A 663 9.60 -12.21 -21.95
N SER A 664 9.91 -11.41 -20.92
CA SER A 664 9.06 -11.27 -19.74
C SER A 664 7.64 -10.84 -20.12
N ARG A 665 6.67 -11.38 -19.38
CA ARG A 665 5.25 -11.12 -19.56
C ARG A 665 4.72 -10.09 -18.56
N ILE A 666 5.61 -9.38 -17.87
CA ILE A 666 5.24 -8.33 -16.91
C ILE A 666 5.09 -7.01 -17.68
N PRO A 667 4.01 -6.25 -17.46
CA PRO A 667 3.83 -4.94 -18.11
C PRO A 667 4.95 -3.99 -17.72
N THR A 668 5.41 -3.21 -18.70
CA THR A 668 6.45 -2.19 -18.50
C THR A 668 5.80 -0.82 -18.32
N GLY A 669 6.50 0.08 -17.63
CA GLY A 669 6.16 1.49 -17.65
C GLY A 669 6.27 2.10 -19.06
N LYS A 670 5.66 3.25 -19.28
CA LYS A 670 5.66 3.93 -20.59
C LYS A 670 7.00 4.61 -20.86
N TYR A 671 7.59 4.33 -22.01
CA TYR A 671 8.84 4.93 -22.50
C TYR A 671 8.85 4.95 -24.03
N ASP A 672 9.75 5.77 -24.65
CA ASP A 672 9.84 5.89 -26.10
C ASP A 672 10.85 4.89 -26.70
N LYS A 673 12.08 4.81 -26.16
CA LYS A 673 13.15 3.91 -26.69
C LYS A 673 14.08 3.43 -25.57
N LEU A 674 14.63 2.22 -25.75
CA LEU A 674 15.70 1.63 -24.96
C LEU A 674 16.89 1.28 -25.87
N ILE A 675 18.06 1.87 -25.61
CA ILE A 675 19.27 1.75 -26.43
C ILE A 675 20.39 1.16 -25.57
N GLY A 676 21.23 0.31 -26.15
CA GLY A 676 22.40 -0.28 -25.47
C GLY A 676 22.21 -1.70 -24.97
N LEU A 677 21.05 -2.34 -25.15
CA LEU A 677 20.75 -3.71 -24.72
C LEU A 677 21.74 -4.74 -25.22
N ARG A 678 22.32 -4.59 -26.43
CA ARG A 678 23.32 -5.48 -27.00
C ARG A 678 24.57 -5.66 -26.14
N TYR A 679 24.78 -4.80 -25.15
CA TYR A 679 25.93 -4.85 -24.25
C TYR A 679 25.61 -5.55 -22.92
N ILE A 680 24.36 -5.92 -22.70
CA ILE A 680 23.84 -6.57 -21.49
C ILE A 680 23.31 -7.94 -21.90
N ASP A 681 23.67 -8.98 -21.16
CA ASP A 681 23.19 -10.35 -21.39
C ASP A 681 22.13 -10.77 -20.39
N LYS A 682 22.05 -10.07 -19.22
CA LYS A 682 21.13 -10.40 -18.17
C LYS A 682 20.84 -9.18 -17.29
N VAL A 683 19.58 -9.06 -16.84
CA VAL A 683 19.19 -8.16 -15.72
C VAL A 683 18.82 -8.98 -14.51
N ILE A 684 19.23 -8.53 -13.34
CA ILE A 684 18.92 -9.15 -12.05
C ILE A 684 18.38 -8.08 -11.14
N ASP A 685 17.09 -8.19 -10.82
CA ASP A 685 16.41 -7.36 -9.85
C ASP A 685 16.51 -8.02 -8.46
N ILE A 686 17.03 -7.26 -7.49
CA ILE A 686 17.21 -7.69 -6.11
C ILE A 686 16.40 -6.75 -5.22
N ASP A 687 15.14 -7.05 -5.05
CA ASP A 687 14.18 -6.32 -4.23
C ASP A 687 14.08 -6.88 -2.80
N GLN A 688 13.35 -6.19 -1.94
CA GLN A 688 13.11 -6.57 -0.55
C GLN A 688 11.97 -7.60 -0.37
N SER A 689 11.39 -8.13 -1.45
CA SER A 689 10.32 -9.13 -1.36
C SER A 689 10.82 -10.42 -0.71
N PRO A 690 9.97 -11.15 0.04
CA PRO A 690 10.34 -12.40 0.68
C PRO A 690 10.89 -13.44 -0.30
N ILE A 691 11.86 -14.26 0.15
CA ILE A 691 12.42 -15.38 -0.65
C ILE A 691 11.45 -16.54 -0.85
N GLY A 692 10.26 -16.46 -0.27
CA GLY A 692 9.15 -17.39 -0.41
C GLY A 692 8.02 -17.05 0.54
N ARG A 693 6.81 -17.51 0.20
CA ARG A 693 5.57 -17.21 0.95
C ARG A 693 5.20 -18.25 2.00
N THR A 694 5.90 -19.38 2.05
CA THR A 694 5.57 -20.49 2.95
C THR A 694 6.66 -20.73 3.99
N PRO A 695 6.35 -21.31 5.16
CA PRO A 695 7.33 -21.70 6.17
C PRO A 695 8.39 -22.69 5.68
N ARG A 696 8.18 -23.38 4.54
CA ARG A 696 9.14 -24.28 3.92
C ARG A 696 10.27 -23.59 3.20
N SER A 697 10.05 -22.35 2.74
CA SER A 697 11.09 -21.54 2.12
C SER A 697 12.03 -21.04 3.22
N ASN A 698 13.32 -21.22 3.04
CA ASN A 698 14.36 -20.78 3.96
C ASN A 698 15.68 -20.47 3.22
N PRO A 699 16.68 -19.85 3.89
CA PRO A 699 17.96 -19.51 3.28
C PRO A 699 18.67 -20.70 2.63
N ALA A 700 18.65 -21.87 3.27
CA ALA A 700 19.32 -23.06 2.77
C ALA A 700 18.69 -23.61 1.48
N THR A 701 17.36 -23.59 1.37
CA THR A 701 16.67 -24.04 0.15
C THR A 701 16.81 -23.04 -0.98
N TYR A 702 16.68 -21.76 -0.69
CA TYR A 702 16.73 -20.70 -1.70
C TYR A 702 18.10 -20.58 -2.37
N THR A 703 19.19 -20.67 -1.62
CA THR A 703 20.57 -20.63 -2.15
C THR A 703 21.04 -21.97 -2.75
N GLY A 704 20.23 -23.01 -2.55
CA GLY A 704 20.56 -24.36 -3.00
C GLY A 704 21.68 -25.04 -2.21
N VAL A 705 22.08 -24.51 -1.06
CA VAL A 705 23.04 -25.19 -0.18
C VAL A 705 22.42 -26.45 0.43
N PHE A 706 21.11 -26.44 0.64
CA PHE A 706 20.39 -27.56 1.22
C PHE A 706 20.43 -28.83 0.33
N THR A 707 20.52 -28.68 -0.99
CA THR A 707 20.69 -29.81 -1.90
C THR A 707 22.00 -30.53 -1.60
N ASN A 708 23.10 -29.78 -1.48
CA ASN A 708 24.42 -30.34 -1.17
C ASN A 708 24.44 -30.99 0.24
N ILE A 709 23.74 -30.40 1.22
CA ILE A 709 23.60 -30.97 2.57
C ILE A 709 22.85 -32.29 2.52
N ARG A 710 21.73 -32.38 1.81
CA ARG A 710 20.96 -33.63 1.65
C ARG A 710 21.76 -34.73 0.98
N ASP A 711 22.49 -34.41 -0.07
CA ASP A 711 23.36 -35.34 -0.79
C ASP A 711 24.47 -35.85 0.12
N TRP A 712 25.04 -34.97 0.95
CA TRP A 712 26.03 -35.34 1.96
C TRP A 712 25.47 -36.34 2.98
N PHE A 713 24.30 -36.04 3.56
CA PHE A 713 23.64 -36.94 4.51
C PHE A 713 23.25 -38.30 3.87
N ALA A 714 22.80 -38.32 2.64
CA ALA A 714 22.51 -39.53 1.89
C ALA A 714 23.78 -40.38 1.62
N GLY A 715 24.94 -39.70 1.55
CA GLY A 715 26.26 -40.33 1.37
C GLY A 715 26.82 -41.02 2.62
N LEU A 716 26.27 -40.73 3.80
CA LEU A 716 26.76 -41.29 5.08
C LEU A 716 26.58 -42.81 5.15
N PRO A 717 27.49 -43.54 5.81
CA PRO A 717 27.40 -45.01 5.94
C PRO A 717 26.07 -45.53 6.48
N GLU A 718 25.53 -44.88 7.52
CA GLU A 718 24.25 -45.19 8.13
C GLU A 718 23.06 -44.99 7.18
N ALA A 719 23.05 -43.87 6.40
CA ALA A 719 22.00 -43.62 5.41
C ALA A 719 22.03 -44.67 4.30
N LYS A 720 23.24 -45.03 3.81
CA LYS A 720 23.43 -46.05 2.77
C LYS A 720 22.97 -47.44 3.29
N ALA A 721 23.31 -47.80 4.53
CA ALA A 721 22.90 -49.07 5.14
C ALA A 721 21.38 -49.21 5.25
N ARG A 722 20.67 -48.08 5.38
CA ARG A 722 19.20 -48.04 5.44
C ARG A 722 18.55 -47.85 4.07
N GLY A 723 19.33 -47.75 2.98
CA GLY A 723 18.82 -47.46 1.65
C GLY A 723 18.23 -46.02 1.46
N TYR A 724 18.65 -45.07 2.28
CA TYR A 724 18.13 -43.72 2.23
C TYR A 724 18.79 -42.89 1.10
N THR A 725 17.97 -42.31 0.24
CA THR A 725 18.38 -41.41 -0.81
C THR A 725 18.28 -39.93 -0.36
N SER A 726 18.76 -38.98 -1.15
CA SER A 726 18.67 -37.56 -0.83
C SER A 726 17.20 -37.05 -0.66
N GLY A 727 16.22 -37.74 -1.26
CA GLY A 727 14.79 -37.50 -1.06
C GLY A 727 14.34 -37.71 0.37
N ARG A 728 14.91 -38.67 1.10
CA ARG A 728 14.60 -38.94 2.51
C ARG A 728 14.89 -37.74 3.40
N PHE A 729 15.94 -37.01 3.08
CA PHE A 729 16.38 -35.82 3.82
C PHE A 729 15.71 -34.51 3.33
N SER A 730 14.64 -34.61 2.52
CA SER A 730 13.84 -33.47 2.10
C SER A 730 12.58 -33.36 2.95
N PHE A 731 12.36 -32.21 3.56
CA PHE A 731 11.09 -31.93 4.28
C PHE A 731 9.92 -31.61 3.32
N ASN A 732 10.17 -31.49 2.00
CA ASN A 732 9.12 -31.27 0.99
C ASN A 732 8.55 -32.56 0.41
N VAL A 733 9.24 -33.69 0.59
CA VAL A 733 8.89 -34.97 -0.02
C VAL A 733 8.42 -35.93 1.07
N ALA A 734 7.38 -36.73 0.80
CA ALA A 734 6.91 -37.76 1.69
C ALA A 734 7.99 -38.84 1.93
N GLY A 735 7.95 -39.48 3.09
CA GLY A 735 8.86 -40.54 3.49
C GLY A 735 9.84 -40.17 4.59
N GLY A 736 10.46 -38.95 4.55
CA GLY A 736 11.39 -38.50 5.58
C GLY A 736 10.89 -37.37 6.46
N ARG A 737 9.87 -36.65 6.00
CA ARG A 737 9.26 -35.52 6.69
C ARG A 737 8.28 -35.94 7.79
N CYS A 738 7.99 -35.07 8.70
CA CYS A 738 6.86 -35.20 9.61
C CYS A 738 5.55 -35.09 8.82
N GLU A 739 4.71 -36.14 8.88
CA GLU A 739 3.45 -36.14 8.14
C GLU A 739 2.35 -35.30 8.82
N ALA A 740 2.42 -35.05 10.13
CA ALA A 740 1.46 -34.18 10.83
C ALA A 740 1.52 -32.75 10.30
N CYS A 741 2.71 -32.13 10.24
CA CYS A 741 2.89 -30.78 9.68
C CYS A 741 3.32 -30.80 8.20
N LYS A 742 3.41 -31.97 7.57
CA LYS A 742 3.85 -32.14 6.17
C LYS A 742 5.20 -31.47 5.87
N GLY A 743 6.06 -31.34 6.88
CA GLY A 743 7.39 -30.72 6.77
C GLY A 743 7.46 -29.22 7.04
N ASP A 744 6.37 -28.57 7.41
CA ASP A 744 6.36 -27.13 7.77
C ASP A 744 7.07 -26.85 9.09
N GLY A 745 7.07 -27.83 10.03
CA GLY A 745 7.57 -27.65 11.38
C GLY A 745 6.58 -26.94 12.30
N VAL A 746 5.60 -26.27 11.72
CA VAL A 746 4.55 -25.51 12.42
C VAL A 746 3.18 -25.92 11.92
N MET A 747 2.16 -25.72 12.75
CA MET A 747 0.76 -25.85 12.38
C MET A 747 0.17 -24.46 12.21
N LYS A 748 -0.48 -24.21 11.08
CA LYS A 748 -1.21 -22.99 10.82
C LYS A 748 -2.60 -23.10 11.44
N ILE A 749 -2.94 -22.18 12.31
CA ILE A 749 -4.29 -22.03 12.86
C ILE A 749 -4.92 -20.81 12.17
N GLU A 750 -5.91 -21.07 11.32
CA GLU A 750 -6.62 -20.01 10.61
C GLU A 750 -7.61 -19.33 11.55
N MET A 751 -7.46 -18.02 11.68
CA MET A 751 -8.30 -17.16 12.52
C MET A 751 -9.16 -16.28 11.60
N ASN A 752 -10.48 -16.52 11.55
CA ASN A 752 -11.41 -15.88 10.60
C ASN A 752 -11.39 -14.34 10.60
N PHE A 753 -11.01 -13.70 11.70
CA PHE A 753 -11.00 -12.23 11.85
C PHE A 753 -9.67 -11.66 12.33
N LEU A 754 -8.69 -12.53 12.62
CA LEU A 754 -7.36 -12.17 13.13
C LEU A 754 -6.29 -12.76 12.20
N PRO A 755 -5.04 -12.28 12.26
CA PRO A 755 -3.93 -12.90 11.53
C PRO A 755 -3.76 -14.36 11.91
N ASP A 756 -3.41 -15.21 10.93
CA ASP A 756 -3.16 -16.62 11.17
C ASP A 756 -2.05 -16.83 12.19
N VAL A 757 -2.26 -17.76 13.13
CA VAL A 757 -1.28 -18.10 14.15
C VAL A 757 -0.52 -19.37 13.75
N TYR A 758 0.81 -19.32 13.87
CA TYR A 758 1.69 -20.47 13.62
C TYR A 758 2.24 -20.99 14.94
N VAL A 759 1.88 -22.23 15.29
CA VAL A 759 2.37 -22.90 16.51
C VAL A 759 3.30 -24.07 16.14
N PRO A 760 4.34 -24.36 16.93
CA PRO A 760 5.18 -25.55 16.70
C PRO A 760 4.35 -26.82 16.60
N CYS A 761 4.72 -27.71 15.69
CA CYS A 761 4.01 -28.99 15.51
C CYS A 761 4.25 -29.91 16.71
N ASP A 762 3.20 -30.37 17.36
CA ASP A 762 3.26 -31.26 18.56
C ASP A 762 3.97 -32.60 18.30
N SER A 763 3.94 -33.08 17.04
CA SER A 763 4.54 -34.41 16.69
C SER A 763 6.04 -34.32 16.46
N CYS A 764 6.55 -33.23 15.89
CA CYS A 764 7.97 -33.07 15.55
C CYS A 764 8.66 -31.97 16.31
N HIS A 765 7.95 -31.17 17.13
CA HIS A 765 8.46 -30.07 17.93
C HIS A 765 9.33 -29.09 17.10
N GLY A 766 8.89 -28.78 15.89
CA GLY A 766 9.61 -27.89 14.99
C GLY A 766 10.69 -28.55 14.10
N SER A 767 11.08 -29.81 14.36
CA SER A 767 12.21 -30.45 13.63
C SER A 767 11.92 -30.78 12.17
N ARG A 768 10.65 -30.75 11.71
CA ARG A 768 10.20 -30.97 10.31
C ARG A 768 10.29 -32.42 9.81
N TYR A 769 11.01 -33.30 10.47
CA TYR A 769 11.30 -34.69 10.07
C TYR A 769 10.67 -35.74 11.01
N ASN A 770 10.58 -36.96 10.48
CA ASN A 770 10.23 -38.10 11.33
C ASN A 770 11.46 -38.60 12.12
N ARG A 771 11.19 -39.37 13.16
CA ARG A 771 12.22 -39.85 14.11
C ARG A 771 13.32 -40.68 13.43
N GLU A 772 12.98 -41.49 12.44
CA GLU A 772 13.91 -42.40 11.73
C GLU A 772 14.94 -41.59 10.91
N THR A 773 14.51 -40.49 10.27
CA THR A 773 15.41 -39.62 9.50
C THR A 773 16.38 -38.89 10.45
N LEU A 774 15.92 -38.48 11.64
CA LEU A 774 16.74 -37.77 12.62
C LEU A 774 17.81 -38.65 13.30
N GLN A 775 17.72 -39.99 13.18
CA GLN A 775 18.74 -40.91 13.70
C GLN A 775 20.04 -40.84 12.90
N VAL A 776 19.98 -40.45 11.58
CA VAL A 776 21.18 -40.32 10.78
C VAL A 776 21.89 -39.06 11.17
N LYS A 777 23.13 -39.17 11.67
CA LYS A 777 23.92 -38.06 12.22
C LYS A 777 25.26 -37.92 11.52
N PHE A 778 25.71 -36.69 11.40
CA PHE A 778 27.05 -36.32 10.99
C PHE A 778 27.67 -35.45 12.10
N LYS A 779 28.83 -35.84 12.64
CA LYS A 779 29.46 -35.19 13.81
C LYS A 779 28.42 -34.95 14.95
N ASP A 780 27.65 -35.97 15.29
CA ASP A 780 26.58 -35.99 16.31
C ASP A 780 25.38 -35.05 16.04
N LYS A 781 25.28 -34.43 14.88
CA LYS A 781 24.18 -33.58 14.47
C LYS A 781 23.29 -34.22 13.40
N SER A 782 21.97 -34.21 13.60
CA SER A 782 20.97 -34.59 12.62
C SER A 782 20.79 -33.49 11.57
N ILE A 783 20.03 -33.81 10.51
CA ILE A 783 19.73 -32.80 9.49
C ILE A 783 18.85 -31.65 10.03
N ALA A 784 18.02 -31.89 11.05
CA ALA A 784 17.25 -30.86 11.72
C ALA A 784 18.17 -29.93 12.54
N ASP A 785 19.13 -30.48 13.27
CA ASP A 785 20.12 -29.70 14.02
C ASP A 785 20.94 -28.82 13.08
N VAL A 786 21.25 -29.31 11.87
CA VAL A 786 21.96 -28.51 10.84
C VAL A 786 21.12 -27.35 10.32
N LEU A 787 19.80 -27.55 10.15
CA LEU A 787 18.91 -26.45 9.77
C LEU A 787 18.78 -25.39 10.88
N ASP A 788 18.93 -25.81 12.13
CA ASP A 788 18.90 -24.90 13.28
C ASP A 788 20.24 -24.22 13.57
N MET A 789 21.33 -24.61 12.89
CA MET A 789 22.61 -23.91 12.98
C MET A 789 22.51 -22.53 12.35
N THR A 790 23.28 -21.58 12.92
CA THR A 790 23.56 -20.32 12.22
C THR A 790 24.43 -20.60 11.00
N ILE A 791 24.43 -19.68 10.03
CA ILE A 791 25.28 -19.79 8.84
C ILE A 791 26.77 -19.83 9.24
N ASP A 792 27.18 -19.08 10.28
CA ASP A 792 28.53 -19.09 10.80
C ASP A 792 28.88 -20.45 11.41
N ASP A 793 28.02 -21.03 12.25
CA ASP A 793 28.26 -22.35 12.83
C ASP A 793 28.33 -23.43 11.76
N ALA A 794 27.41 -23.39 10.81
CA ALA A 794 27.38 -24.31 9.68
C ALA A 794 28.63 -24.20 8.78
N TYR A 795 29.16 -23.00 8.58
CA TYR A 795 30.40 -22.78 7.83
C TYR A 795 31.59 -23.52 8.45
N TYR A 796 31.77 -23.44 9.76
CA TYR A 796 32.82 -24.17 10.47
C TYR A 796 32.51 -25.67 10.56
N PHE A 797 31.23 -26.03 10.75
CA PHE A 797 30.80 -27.43 10.80
C PHE A 797 31.13 -28.19 9.50
N PHE A 798 30.93 -27.56 8.35
CA PHE A 798 31.19 -28.09 7.03
C PHE A 798 32.54 -27.62 6.41
N GLU A 799 33.50 -27.22 7.21
CA GLU A 799 34.77 -26.65 6.72
C GLU A 799 35.54 -27.51 5.70
N ASN A 800 35.42 -28.84 5.86
CA ASN A 800 36.07 -29.85 5.01
C ASN A 800 35.23 -30.27 3.79
N ILE A 801 34.08 -29.62 3.55
CA ILE A 801 33.19 -29.96 2.44
C ILE A 801 33.03 -28.72 1.51
N PRO A 802 33.91 -28.59 0.49
CA PRO A 802 33.98 -27.36 -0.33
C PRO A 802 32.63 -26.97 -1.00
N ALA A 803 31.87 -27.96 -1.44
CA ALA A 803 30.58 -27.75 -2.11
C ALA A 803 29.55 -27.06 -1.20
N ILE A 804 29.59 -27.28 0.09
CA ILE A 804 28.71 -26.63 1.09
C ILE A 804 29.36 -25.33 1.57
N LYS A 805 30.65 -25.42 1.99
CA LYS A 805 31.39 -24.29 2.54
C LYS A 805 31.38 -23.06 1.65
N ASN A 806 31.64 -23.22 0.34
CA ASN A 806 31.70 -22.10 -0.61
C ASN A 806 30.37 -21.33 -0.67
N LYS A 807 29.22 -22.05 -0.63
CA LYS A 807 27.90 -21.38 -0.62
C LYS A 807 27.61 -20.67 0.70
N LEU A 808 28.04 -21.26 1.81
CA LEU A 808 27.92 -20.64 3.13
C LEU A 808 28.82 -19.39 3.28
N ASP A 809 30.03 -19.42 2.67
CA ASP A 809 30.93 -18.26 2.66
C ASP A 809 30.29 -17.05 1.96
N LEU A 810 29.58 -17.26 0.88
CA LEU A 810 28.86 -16.17 0.20
C LEU A 810 27.80 -15.52 1.09
N LEU A 811 27.04 -16.31 1.85
CA LEU A 811 26.06 -15.81 2.82
C LEU A 811 26.76 -15.01 3.96
N ARG A 812 27.92 -15.47 4.41
CA ARG A 812 28.71 -14.75 5.40
C ARG A 812 29.25 -13.41 4.89
N ARG A 813 29.75 -13.38 3.66
CA ARG A 813 30.28 -12.16 3.01
C ARG A 813 29.22 -11.05 2.90
N VAL A 814 27.94 -11.41 2.70
CA VAL A 814 26.86 -10.43 2.71
C VAL A 814 26.34 -10.09 4.12
N GLY A 815 27.04 -10.52 5.18
CA GLY A 815 26.72 -10.18 6.56
C GLY A 815 25.57 -10.97 7.17
N LEU A 816 25.28 -12.20 6.68
CA LEU A 816 24.18 -13.04 7.15
C LEU A 816 24.64 -14.20 8.04
N GLY A 817 25.83 -14.15 8.63
CA GLY A 817 26.38 -15.23 9.46
C GLY A 817 25.50 -15.63 10.64
N TYR A 818 24.73 -14.72 11.19
CA TYR A 818 23.88 -14.89 12.36
C TYR A 818 22.53 -15.58 12.09
N ILE A 819 22.07 -15.65 10.84
CA ILE A 819 20.77 -16.23 10.46
C ILE A 819 20.85 -17.75 10.50
N HIS A 820 19.79 -18.42 10.96
CA HIS A 820 19.70 -19.87 10.91
C HIS A 820 19.42 -20.36 9.49
N LEU A 821 20.05 -21.48 9.09
CA LEU A 821 19.88 -22.08 7.76
C LEU A 821 18.42 -22.42 7.43
N GLY A 822 17.69 -22.93 8.42
CA GLY A 822 16.29 -23.31 8.31
C GLY A 822 15.29 -22.21 8.68
N GLN A 823 15.73 -20.96 8.91
CA GLN A 823 14.85 -19.86 9.28
C GLN A 823 13.77 -19.66 8.22
N SER A 824 12.52 -19.59 8.63
CA SER A 824 11.37 -19.46 7.75
C SER A 824 11.37 -18.14 6.99
N ALA A 825 11.11 -18.15 5.69
CA ALA A 825 11.11 -16.95 4.86
C ALA A 825 10.21 -15.79 5.37
N PRO A 826 9.00 -16.04 5.91
CA PRO A 826 8.16 -14.98 6.47
C PRO A 826 8.72 -14.30 7.72
N THR A 827 9.71 -14.90 8.39
CA THR A 827 10.35 -14.32 9.60
C THR A 827 11.58 -13.50 9.30
N LEU A 828 12.01 -13.45 8.02
CA LEU A 828 13.15 -12.66 7.58
C LEU A 828 12.72 -11.21 7.35
N SER A 829 13.58 -10.27 7.71
CA SER A 829 13.41 -8.87 7.30
C SER A 829 13.62 -8.70 5.79
N GLY A 830 13.10 -7.61 5.22
CA GLY A 830 13.26 -7.31 3.79
C GLY A 830 14.73 -7.23 3.38
N GLY A 831 15.58 -6.60 4.18
CA GLY A 831 17.02 -6.52 3.94
C GLY A 831 17.75 -7.86 4.02
N GLU A 832 17.35 -8.76 4.93
CA GLU A 832 17.88 -10.13 5.00
C GLU A 832 17.49 -10.94 3.76
N ALA A 833 16.22 -10.88 3.35
CA ALA A 833 15.74 -11.53 2.13
C ALA A 833 16.52 -11.06 0.89
N GLN A 834 16.75 -9.78 0.77
CA GLN A 834 17.50 -9.15 -0.32
C GLN A 834 18.96 -9.65 -0.35
N ARG A 835 19.65 -9.69 0.79
CA ARG A 835 21.02 -10.19 0.88
C ARG A 835 21.13 -11.69 0.60
N ILE A 836 20.11 -12.49 0.94
CA ILE A 836 20.04 -13.91 0.56
C ILE A 836 19.91 -14.02 -0.98
N LYS A 837 19.09 -13.20 -1.63
CA LYS A 837 18.99 -13.13 -3.09
C LYS A 837 20.32 -12.78 -3.73
N LEU A 838 21.00 -11.76 -3.20
CA LEU A 838 22.32 -11.34 -3.66
C LEU A 838 23.34 -12.50 -3.55
N SER A 839 23.39 -13.20 -2.41
CA SER A 839 24.32 -14.32 -2.21
C SER A 839 24.12 -15.46 -3.23
N LYS A 840 22.86 -15.74 -3.61
CA LYS A 840 22.54 -16.71 -4.64
C LYS A 840 23.08 -16.29 -6.02
N GLU A 841 22.95 -15.03 -6.38
CA GLU A 841 23.45 -14.52 -7.65
C GLU A 841 25.00 -14.53 -7.70
N LEU A 842 25.66 -14.20 -6.59
CA LEU A 842 27.11 -14.31 -6.44
C LEU A 842 27.64 -15.76 -6.62
N SER A 843 26.79 -16.76 -6.36
CA SER A 843 27.18 -18.17 -6.55
C SER A 843 27.27 -18.59 -8.04
N LYS A 844 26.74 -17.77 -8.95
CA LYS A 844 26.75 -18.03 -10.39
C LYS A 844 28.00 -17.46 -11.03
N LYS A 845 28.41 -18.05 -12.14
CA LYS A 845 29.57 -17.57 -12.90
C LYS A 845 29.27 -16.22 -13.53
N ALA A 846 30.08 -15.21 -13.24
CA ALA A 846 29.95 -13.89 -13.82
C ALA A 846 30.28 -13.87 -15.31
N THR A 847 29.45 -13.18 -16.09
CA THR A 847 29.67 -12.97 -17.53
C THR A 847 30.37 -11.64 -17.82
N GLY A 848 30.43 -10.74 -16.87
CA GLY A 848 30.94 -9.37 -17.05
C GLY A 848 29.99 -8.43 -17.83
N LYS A 849 28.76 -8.86 -18.11
CA LYS A 849 27.75 -8.09 -18.86
C LYS A 849 26.39 -8.08 -18.15
N THR A 850 26.35 -8.45 -16.87
CA THR A 850 25.11 -8.48 -16.10
C THR A 850 24.82 -7.10 -15.51
N LEU A 851 23.57 -6.66 -15.61
CA LEU A 851 23.05 -5.49 -14.91
C LEU A 851 22.37 -5.94 -13.61
N TYR A 852 22.91 -5.53 -12.48
CA TYR A 852 22.30 -5.72 -11.17
C TYR A 852 21.57 -4.45 -10.76
N ILE A 853 20.31 -4.58 -10.36
CA ILE A 853 19.49 -3.49 -9.84
C ILE A 853 19.12 -3.85 -8.40
N LEU A 854 19.41 -2.96 -7.46
CA LEU A 854 19.11 -3.14 -6.04
C LEU A 854 18.28 -1.96 -5.52
N ASP A 855 17.23 -2.26 -4.74
CA ASP A 855 16.37 -1.26 -4.15
C ASP A 855 16.67 -1.15 -2.65
N GLU A 856 17.25 -0.01 -2.21
CA GLU A 856 17.59 0.33 -0.84
C GLU A 856 18.29 -0.82 -0.06
N PRO A 857 19.43 -1.36 -0.55
CA PRO A 857 20.03 -2.56 0.02
C PRO A 857 20.67 -2.33 1.41
N THR A 858 20.77 -1.11 1.89
CA THR A 858 21.34 -0.79 3.21
C THR A 858 20.30 -0.64 4.31
N THR A 859 19.04 -0.88 4.01
CA THR A 859 17.92 -0.87 4.95
C THR A 859 18.22 -1.78 6.16
N GLY A 860 18.15 -1.21 7.38
CA GLY A 860 18.36 -1.95 8.62
C GLY A 860 19.81 -2.39 8.88
N LEU A 861 20.78 -1.77 8.22
CA LEU A 861 22.20 -2.12 8.36
C LEU A 861 22.98 -1.12 9.18
N HIS A 862 23.78 -1.64 10.11
CA HIS A 862 24.81 -0.88 10.78
C HIS A 862 25.96 -0.54 9.80
N PHE A 863 26.75 0.52 10.06
CA PHE A 863 27.86 0.98 9.21
C PHE A 863 28.85 -0.14 8.82
N GLU A 864 29.17 -1.05 9.75
CA GLU A 864 30.07 -2.19 9.50
C GLU A 864 29.45 -3.18 8.50
N ASP A 865 28.15 -3.40 8.55
CA ASP A 865 27.44 -4.29 7.61
C ASP A 865 27.31 -3.62 6.23
N ILE A 866 27.10 -2.29 6.18
CA ILE A 866 27.15 -1.49 4.94
C ILE A 866 28.51 -1.61 4.28
N LYS A 867 29.60 -1.51 5.04
CA LYS A 867 30.96 -1.67 4.53
C LYS A 867 31.18 -3.03 3.87
N LYS A 868 30.71 -4.12 4.49
CA LYS A 868 30.78 -5.47 3.92
C LYS A 868 29.96 -5.60 2.65
N LEU A 869 28.74 -5.06 2.64
CA LEU A 869 27.88 -5.06 1.46
C LEU A 869 28.54 -4.30 0.28
N LEU A 870 29.10 -3.12 0.54
CA LEU A 870 29.80 -2.34 -0.46
C LEU A 870 30.99 -3.10 -1.06
N GLN A 871 31.77 -3.82 -0.26
CA GLN A 871 32.86 -4.66 -0.76
C GLN A 871 32.35 -5.70 -1.77
N VAL A 872 31.19 -6.31 -1.51
CA VAL A 872 30.56 -7.27 -2.40
C VAL A 872 30.07 -6.58 -3.69
N LEU A 873 29.42 -5.43 -3.61
CA LEU A 873 28.94 -4.68 -4.78
C LEU A 873 30.11 -4.20 -5.66
N GLN A 874 31.19 -3.70 -5.03
CA GLN A 874 32.40 -3.29 -5.75
C GLN A 874 33.07 -4.47 -6.48
N MET A 875 33.10 -5.65 -5.85
CA MET A 875 33.63 -6.87 -6.49
C MET A 875 32.83 -7.28 -7.72
N LEU A 876 31.49 -7.11 -7.71
CA LEU A 876 30.66 -7.34 -8.90
C LEU A 876 31.02 -6.40 -10.05
N VAL A 877 31.28 -5.13 -9.75
CA VAL A 877 31.70 -4.14 -10.78
C VAL A 877 33.10 -4.45 -11.30
N GLU A 878 34.04 -4.86 -10.45
CA GLU A 878 35.40 -5.27 -10.84
C GLU A 878 35.41 -6.48 -11.79
N GLN A 879 34.39 -7.33 -11.72
CA GLN A 879 34.17 -8.43 -12.67
C GLN A 879 33.58 -7.98 -14.03
N GLY A 880 33.41 -6.66 -14.25
CA GLY A 880 32.91 -6.05 -15.48
C GLY A 880 31.39 -5.82 -15.52
N ASN A 881 30.65 -6.20 -14.48
CA ASN A 881 29.21 -6.00 -14.40
C ASN A 881 28.86 -4.54 -14.13
N THR A 882 27.60 -4.18 -14.36
CA THR A 882 27.03 -2.89 -14.00
C THR A 882 26.12 -3.06 -12.78
N VAL A 883 26.31 -2.21 -11.77
CA VAL A 883 25.49 -2.22 -10.56
C VAL A 883 24.77 -0.88 -10.43
N VAL A 884 23.45 -0.92 -10.37
CA VAL A 884 22.58 0.25 -10.14
C VAL A 884 21.87 0.06 -8.82
N VAL A 885 21.99 1.04 -7.94
CA VAL A 885 21.43 0.99 -6.59
C VAL A 885 20.54 2.22 -6.36
N ILE A 886 19.29 2.01 -5.97
CA ILE A 886 18.45 3.09 -5.45
C ILE A 886 18.82 3.26 -3.98
N GLU A 887 19.28 4.45 -3.59
CA GLU A 887 19.80 4.66 -2.23
C GLU A 887 19.58 6.07 -1.67
N HIS A 888 19.51 6.11 -0.34
CA HIS A 888 19.42 7.34 0.45
C HIS A 888 20.61 7.50 1.41
N ASN A 889 21.34 6.42 1.70
CA ASN A 889 22.48 6.42 2.61
C ASN A 889 23.68 7.15 1.98
N LEU A 890 24.11 8.26 2.60
CA LEU A 890 25.20 9.08 2.08
C LEU A 890 26.55 8.35 2.04
N ASP A 891 26.78 7.38 2.94
CA ASP A 891 28.00 6.58 2.97
C ASP A 891 28.10 5.62 1.77
N VAL A 892 26.95 5.19 1.22
CA VAL A 892 26.91 4.44 -0.03
C VAL A 892 27.05 5.38 -1.23
N ILE A 893 26.29 6.47 -1.24
CA ILE A 893 26.24 7.43 -2.34
C ILE A 893 27.64 8.02 -2.61
N LYS A 894 28.41 8.35 -1.56
CA LYS A 894 29.78 8.88 -1.72
C LYS A 894 30.75 7.89 -2.38
N THR A 895 30.43 6.58 -2.37
CA THR A 895 31.28 5.54 -2.99
C THR A 895 30.94 5.26 -4.45
N ALA A 896 29.85 5.83 -4.98
CA ALA A 896 29.39 5.61 -6.34
C ALA A 896 30.37 6.20 -7.38
N ASP A 897 30.48 5.54 -8.53
CA ASP A 897 31.20 6.07 -9.69
C ASP A 897 30.35 7.12 -10.42
N TYR A 898 29.01 6.95 -10.38
CA TYR A 898 28.05 7.80 -11.07
C TYR A 898 26.78 7.93 -10.23
N ILE A 899 26.17 9.10 -10.21
CA ILE A 899 24.91 9.37 -9.50
C ILE A 899 23.89 9.89 -10.49
N VAL A 900 22.65 9.43 -10.34
CA VAL A 900 21.47 10.00 -11.00
C VAL A 900 20.56 10.54 -9.92
N ASP A 901 20.42 11.85 -9.81
CA ASP A 901 19.60 12.51 -8.78
C ASP A 901 18.24 12.92 -9.35
N ILE A 902 17.15 12.43 -8.74
CA ILE A 902 15.78 12.61 -9.20
C ILE A 902 15.00 13.47 -8.21
N GLY A 903 14.27 14.44 -8.72
CA GLY A 903 13.46 15.35 -7.91
C GLY A 903 12.81 16.44 -8.76
N PRO A 904 12.79 17.73 -8.32
CA PRO A 904 13.33 18.26 -7.05
C PRO A 904 12.46 17.96 -5.82
N GLU A 905 11.16 17.69 -6.00
CA GLU A 905 10.20 17.42 -4.94
C GLU A 905 9.56 16.02 -5.11
N GLY A 906 8.71 15.62 -4.17
CA GLY A 906 7.92 14.38 -4.27
C GLY A 906 6.62 14.58 -5.07
N GLY A 907 6.01 13.48 -5.55
CA GLY A 907 4.75 13.49 -6.28
C GLY A 907 4.80 14.32 -7.56
N ASP A 908 3.80 15.15 -7.79
CA ASP A 908 3.69 16.00 -9.00
C ASP A 908 4.82 17.04 -9.13
N GLY A 909 5.45 17.41 -8.02
CA GLY A 909 6.61 18.30 -7.99
C GLY A 909 7.93 17.63 -8.35
N GLY A 910 7.93 16.30 -8.48
CA GLY A 910 9.09 15.47 -8.81
C GLY A 910 9.12 15.02 -10.27
N GLY A 911 9.73 13.88 -10.50
CA GLY A 911 9.73 13.21 -11.79
C GLY A 911 10.69 13.79 -12.82
N GLU A 912 11.70 14.56 -12.40
CA GLU A 912 12.76 15.13 -13.28
C GLU A 912 14.12 14.56 -12.84
N ILE A 913 15.03 14.32 -13.76
CA ILE A 913 16.44 14.13 -13.46
C ILE A 913 17.07 15.50 -13.27
N ILE A 914 17.50 15.80 -12.03
CA ILE A 914 18.09 17.09 -11.66
C ILE A 914 19.54 17.16 -12.13
N ALA A 915 20.28 16.07 -11.94
CA ALA A 915 21.67 15.92 -12.31
C ALA A 915 22.04 14.45 -12.47
N ALA A 916 22.99 14.18 -13.35
CA ALA A 916 23.51 12.84 -13.57
C ALA A 916 25.01 12.95 -13.91
N ASP A 917 25.88 12.69 -12.89
CA ASP A 917 27.33 12.81 -13.01
C ASP A 917 28.04 12.12 -11.82
N THR A 918 29.34 12.33 -11.67
CA THR A 918 30.11 11.87 -10.50
C THR A 918 29.66 12.58 -9.22
N PRO A 919 29.89 11.98 -8.02
CA PRO A 919 29.54 12.60 -6.76
C PRO A 919 30.07 14.05 -6.62
N GLU A 920 31.31 14.29 -7.06
CA GLU A 920 31.99 15.60 -6.98
C GLU A 920 31.31 16.68 -7.85
N GLU A 921 30.69 16.29 -8.96
CA GLU A 921 29.93 17.21 -9.82
C GLU A 921 28.51 17.44 -9.29
N ILE A 922 27.86 16.42 -8.74
CA ILE A 922 26.52 16.54 -8.13
C ILE A 922 26.50 17.56 -7.00
N VAL A 923 27.56 17.61 -6.18
CA VAL A 923 27.71 18.59 -5.06
C VAL A 923 27.67 20.04 -5.55
N LYS A 924 28.04 20.31 -6.79
CA LYS A 924 28.03 21.65 -7.38
C LYS A 924 26.66 22.12 -7.86
N VAL A 925 25.69 21.19 -7.96
CA VAL A 925 24.35 21.45 -8.46
C VAL A 925 23.46 22.00 -7.36
N ALA A 926 23.14 23.29 -7.37
CA ALA A 926 22.38 23.96 -6.32
C ALA A 926 20.95 23.42 -6.11
N ARG A 927 20.32 22.84 -7.15
CA ARG A 927 18.98 22.25 -7.09
C ARG A 927 19.00 20.82 -6.47
N SER A 928 20.17 20.20 -6.32
CA SER A 928 20.31 18.85 -5.78
C SER A 928 20.31 18.88 -4.25
N TYR A 929 19.30 18.31 -3.62
CA TYR A 929 19.31 18.09 -2.17
C TYR A 929 20.37 17.04 -1.79
N THR A 930 20.48 15.97 -2.56
CA THR A 930 21.53 14.94 -2.37
C THR A 930 22.91 15.58 -2.39
N GLY A 931 23.20 16.46 -3.39
CA GLY A 931 24.48 17.18 -3.49
C GLY A 931 24.75 18.06 -2.28
N LYS A 932 23.74 18.73 -1.74
CA LYS A 932 23.87 19.58 -0.54
C LYS A 932 24.33 18.78 0.68
N TYR A 933 23.71 17.63 0.96
CA TYR A 933 24.10 16.79 2.12
C TYR A 933 25.39 16.00 1.88
N LEU A 934 25.67 15.61 0.65
CA LEU A 934 26.89 14.89 0.27
C LEU A 934 28.16 15.72 0.45
N LYS A 935 28.08 17.05 0.34
CA LYS A 935 29.21 17.98 0.46
C LYS A 935 30.03 17.80 1.75
N GLY A 936 29.36 17.40 2.84
CA GLY A 936 30.03 17.17 4.13
C GLY A 936 30.64 15.77 4.29
N LYS A 937 30.45 14.87 3.31
CA LYS A 937 30.89 13.45 3.39
C LYS A 937 31.96 13.09 2.33
N LEU A 938 32.22 13.97 1.32
CA LEU A 938 33.28 13.84 0.30
C LEU A 938 34.63 14.49 0.74
#